data_f3bcb9115e9ad4d5f0b2b62a88771488
#
_entry.id   f3bcb9115e9ad4d5f0b2b62a88771488
#
_cell.length_a   1.000
_cell.length_b   1.000
_cell.length_c   1.000
_cell.angle_alpha   90.00
_cell.angle_beta   90.00
_cell.angle_gamma   90.00
#
_symmetry.space_group_name_H-M   'P 1'
#
loop_
_entity.id
_entity.type
_entity.pdbx_description
1 polymer ?
#
loop_
_entity_poly.entity_id
_entity_poly.type
_entity_poly.pdbx_seq_one_letter_code
_entity_poly.pdbx_strand_id
1 'polypeptide(L)'
;MCSSHLYAVYERTYATGRWRALASKGARPQRLLWASTGTKNPAYSDTLYVDELIGRDTVNTVPPQTLDAFRDHGRVSHTLVEDVELAYDILSRLEQVGISLDEVTDGLLADGLVLFEEAMDGLLATIASLQRRARGPRVTPSSLHLGDALEARVTAAAARWDQASGTQRLWDRDATLWTDSGEERWLGWLDIVQAQRGQPNTFKQVAADVKKGGFSDVLLLGMGGSSLCPDVLARTYGKALSAGKSGKSKWPRLRILDSTVPAQVAATEAAIDLGKTLFVVASKSGSTLEPNAFMHYFLGRVGRALGDAEVGSRFVAITDPGSALERFASEHGFHKIHHGVPEIGGRFSALSHFGMVPAAMMGIDVASFLEEAEHMVQACRPGAAALENPGVALGLVLGEAALCGRDKLTLVATPGIASVGAWIEQLVAESTGKQGKAIVVVDGEPLSRPEDYGDDRLFVYLRLRSTPDAAQDLAVEALEQAGHPVVRLELDDLDALPQELFRWEIATAVAGSVMGLNPFDQPDVEASKIATRAMTSAYEQTRSLPSEDPLFTSEGISVFADGANAEALGRHTSLSGWLRAHFARVQAGDYVAILAYVDMNEEHERLLQGSRLRIRDAKSIATCLGFGPRFLHSTGQAYKGGPNSGVFLQITAEHATDLDIPDHRFGFGVIADAQARGDLSVLAERGRRLLRVHVGSDVVAALEALDRALADALADA
;
A
#
# COMPACT_ATOMS: atom_id res chain seq x y z
N MET A 1 -26.67 -8.33 -45.63
CA MET A 1 -26.47 -9.79 -45.77
C MET A 1 -26.72 -10.59 -44.49
N CYS A 2 -26.02 -10.39 -43.40
CA CYS A 2 -26.34 -11.03 -42.11
C CYS A 2 -27.79 -10.73 -41.67
N SER A 3 -28.28 -9.53 -41.91
CA SER A 3 -29.63 -9.12 -41.55
C SER A 3 -30.72 -9.81 -42.40
N SER A 4 -30.46 -10.06 -43.71
CA SER A 4 -31.36 -10.81 -44.58
C SER A 4 -31.42 -12.29 -44.18
N HIS A 5 -30.30 -12.87 -43.80
CA HIS A 5 -30.24 -14.22 -43.22
C HIS A 5 -31.06 -14.31 -41.92
N LEU A 6 -30.84 -13.39 -40.98
CA LEU A 6 -31.56 -13.33 -39.70
C LEU A 6 -33.08 -13.17 -39.91
N TYR A 7 -33.47 -12.31 -40.90
CA TYR A 7 -34.87 -12.12 -41.25
C TYR A 7 -35.49 -13.40 -41.83
N ALA A 8 -34.78 -14.11 -42.69
CA ALA A 8 -35.25 -15.40 -43.26
C ALA A 8 -35.40 -16.47 -42.16
N VAL A 9 -34.52 -16.49 -41.13
CA VAL A 9 -34.66 -17.36 -39.95
C VAL A 9 -35.89 -16.98 -39.13
N TYR A 10 -36.14 -15.68 -38.95
CA TYR A 10 -37.32 -15.16 -38.28
C TYR A 10 -38.61 -15.65 -38.98
N GLU A 11 -38.72 -15.42 -40.28
CA GLU A 11 -39.90 -15.84 -41.06
C GLU A 11 -40.12 -17.35 -40.97
N ARG A 12 -39.07 -18.16 -41.13
CA ARG A 12 -39.18 -19.66 -40.99
C ARG A 12 -39.63 -20.07 -39.60
N THR A 13 -39.14 -19.41 -38.55
CA THR A 13 -39.49 -19.74 -37.14
C THR A 13 -41.00 -19.51 -36.94
N TYR A 14 -41.53 -18.39 -37.42
CA TYR A 14 -42.93 -18.03 -37.22
C TYR A 14 -43.88 -18.61 -38.29
N ALA A 15 -43.35 -19.29 -39.30
CA ALA A 15 -44.15 -20.09 -40.26
C ALA A 15 -44.46 -21.53 -39.77
N THR A 16 -43.86 -21.98 -38.64
CA THR A 16 -43.99 -23.34 -38.15
C THR A 16 -45.40 -23.68 -37.63
N GLY A 17 -45.78 -24.97 -37.69
CA GLY A 17 -47.03 -25.45 -37.07
C GLY A 17 -47.07 -25.24 -35.56
N ARG A 18 -45.92 -25.36 -34.89
CA ARG A 18 -45.79 -25.09 -33.46
C ARG A 18 -46.12 -23.62 -33.12
N TRP A 19 -45.64 -22.69 -33.92
CA TRP A 19 -45.97 -21.29 -33.72
C TRP A 19 -47.45 -21.02 -33.94
N ARG A 20 -48.06 -21.55 -35.01
CA ARG A 20 -49.50 -21.36 -35.30
C ARG A 20 -50.36 -21.85 -34.12
N ALA A 21 -50.01 -22.96 -33.51
CA ALA A 21 -50.68 -23.46 -32.31
C ALA A 21 -50.54 -22.56 -31.09
N LEU A 22 -49.39 -21.88 -30.93
CA LEU A 22 -49.15 -20.91 -29.85
C LEU A 22 -49.91 -19.59 -30.15
N ALA A 23 -49.86 -19.13 -31.38
CA ALA A 23 -50.54 -17.90 -31.80
C ALA A 23 -52.08 -18.01 -31.65
N SER A 24 -52.67 -19.17 -31.88
CA SER A 24 -54.09 -19.42 -31.64
C SER A 24 -54.48 -19.35 -30.17
N LYS A 25 -53.49 -19.44 -29.24
CA LYS A 25 -53.64 -19.25 -27.79
C LYS A 25 -53.26 -17.82 -27.34
N GLY A 26 -53.06 -16.88 -28.25
CA GLY A 26 -52.77 -15.49 -27.96
C GLY A 26 -51.28 -15.10 -27.86
N ALA A 27 -50.37 -16.02 -28.23
CA ALA A 27 -48.95 -15.68 -28.31
C ALA A 27 -48.68 -14.66 -29.43
N ARG A 28 -47.80 -13.70 -29.18
CA ARG A 28 -47.39 -12.68 -30.14
C ARG A 28 -45.95 -12.94 -30.60
N PRO A 29 -45.61 -12.70 -31.89
CA PRO A 29 -44.24 -12.85 -32.34
C PRO A 29 -43.37 -11.76 -31.72
N GLN A 30 -42.14 -12.09 -31.38
CA GLN A 30 -41.10 -11.14 -31.08
C GLN A 30 -40.62 -10.55 -32.40
N ARG A 31 -40.70 -9.24 -32.57
CA ARG A 31 -40.24 -8.55 -33.79
C ARG A 31 -38.73 -8.37 -33.76
N LEU A 32 -38.11 -8.42 -34.93
CA LEU A 32 -36.71 -8.01 -35.09
C LEU A 32 -36.58 -6.51 -34.93
N LEU A 33 -35.56 -6.08 -34.16
CA LEU A 33 -35.24 -4.68 -33.97
C LEU A 33 -33.82 -4.39 -34.51
N TRP A 34 -33.78 -3.40 -35.40
CA TRP A 34 -32.53 -2.88 -35.93
C TRP A 34 -32.14 -1.64 -35.15
N ALA A 35 -30.93 -1.69 -34.52
CA ALA A 35 -30.39 -0.59 -33.75
C ALA A 35 -29.07 -0.09 -34.36
N SER A 36 -28.69 1.15 -34.01
CA SER A 36 -27.45 1.79 -34.51
C SER A 36 -27.39 1.92 -36.03
N THR A 37 -28.49 2.28 -36.64
CA THR A 37 -28.69 2.35 -38.12
C THR A 37 -28.20 3.65 -38.74
N GLY A 38 -27.50 4.52 -38.01
CA GLY A 38 -26.77 5.66 -38.59
C GLY A 38 -25.42 5.22 -39.17
N THR A 39 -25.11 5.64 -40.38
CA THR A 39 -23.85 5.35 -41.06
C THR A 39 -22.74 6.22 -40.50
N LYS A 40 -21.68 5.60 -39.99
CA LYS A 40 -20.53 6.30 -39.38
C LYS A 40 -19.40 6.59 -40.37
N ASN A 41 -19.29 5.81 -41.45
CA ASN A 41 -18.27 5.98 -42.47
C ASN A 41 -18.81 6.88 -43.61
N PRO A 42 -18.20 8.05 -43.87
CA PRO A 42 -18.68 8.97 -44.91
C PRO A 42 -18.54 8.45 -46.36
N ALA A 43 -17.84 7.33 -46.53
CA ALA A 43 -17.76 6.67 -47.85
C ALA A 43 -19.03 5.90 -48.23
N TYR A 44 -19.96 5.69 -47.32
CA TYR A 44 -21.24 5.01 -47.56
C TYR A 44 -22.40 5.99 -47.49
N SER A 45 -23.51 5.66 -48.15
CA SER A 45 -24.75 6.43 -48.04
C SER A 45 -25.19 6.59 -46.59
N ASP A 46 -25.61 7.78 -46.19
CA ASP A 46 -26.12 8.09 -44.85
C ASP A 46 -27.47 7.41 -44.55
N THR A 47 -28.17 6.88 -45.59
CA THR A 47 -29.41 6.09 -45.48
C THR A 47 -29.17 4.56 -45.56
N LEU A 48 -27.94 4.10 -45.84
CA LEU A 48 -27.59 2.70 -46.16
C LEU A 48 -28.28 1.68 -45.27
N TYR A 49 -28.15 1.85 -43.93
CA TYR A 49 -28.68 0.87 -42.99
C TYR A 49 -30.20 1.00 -42.78
N VAL A 50 -30.84 2.03 -43.29
CA VAL A 50 -32.32 2.12 -43.32
C VAL A 50 -32.82 1.50 -44.62
N ASP A 51 -32.26 1.88 -45.77
CA ASP A 51 -32.64 1.37 -47.09
C ASP A 51 -32.55 -0.18 -47.18
N GLU A 52 -31.47 -0.76 -46.61
CA GLU A 52 -31.15 -2.20 -46.66
C GLU A 52 -31.85 -3.03 -45.59
N LEU A 53 -32.59 -2.43 -44.64
CA LEU A 53 -33.22 -3.14 -43.53
C LEU A 53 -34.73 -3.02 -43.49
N ILE A 54 -35.36 -2.77 -44.64
CA ILE A 54 -36.83 -2.65 -44.75
C ILE A 54 -37.46 -4.07 -44.91
N GLY A 55 -38.29 -4.43 -43.94
CA GLY A 55 -39.05 -5.69 -43.95
C GLY A 55 -40.29 -5.61 -43.07
N ARG A 56 -41.27 -6.55 -43.31
CA ARG A 56 -42.47 -6.63 -42.49
C ARG A 56 -42.13 -7.03 -41.06
N ASP A 57 -42.90 -6.54 -40.11
CA ASP A 57 -42.80 -6.90 -38.68
C ASP A 57 -41.43 -6.64 -38.06
N THR A 58 -40.69 -5.64 -38.58
CA THR A 58 -39.44 -5.18 -38.03
C THR A 58 -39.60 -3.80 -37.35
N VAL A 59 -38.68 -3.46 -36.45
CA VAL A 59 -38.58 -2.15 -35.81
C VAL A 59 -37.17 -1.61 -36.07
N ASN A 60 -37.06 -0.33 -36.38
CA ASN A 60 -35.78 0.33 -36.55
C ASN A 60 -35.70 1.56 -35.61
N THR A 61 -34.66 1.67 -34.82
CA THR A 61 -34.37 2.83 -33.96
C THR A 61 -33.47 3.79 -34.69
N VAL A 62 -34.07 4.59 -35.57
CA VAL A 62 -33.37 5.48 -36.49
C VAL A 62 -32.91 6.75 -35.77
N PRO A 63 -31.64 7.16 -35.90
CA PRO A 63 -31.18 8.46 -35.39
C PRO A 63 -31.89 9.61 -36.10
N PRO A 64 -32.17 10.74 -35.42
CA PRO A 64 -32.89 11.87 -36.04
C PRO A 64 -32.29 12.34 -37.37
N GLN A 65 -30.99 12.50 -37.46
CA GLN A 65 -30.29 12.91 -38.69
C GLN A 65 -30.47 11.90 -39.82
N THR A 66 -30.38 10.60 -39.55
CA THR A 66 -30.62 9.53 -40.54
C THR A 66 -32.07 9.49 -40.97
N LEU A 67 -33.01 9.79 -40.05
CA LEU A 67 -34.44 9.88 -40.38
C LEU A 67 -34.70 11.04 -41.34
N ASP A 68 -34.08 12.19 -41.13
CA ASP A 68 -34.23 13.34 -42.00
C ASP A 68 -33.61 13.08 -43.38
N ALA A 69 -32.41 12.46 -43.43
CA ALA A 69 -31.81 12.01 -44.70
C ALA A 69 -32.70 11.01 -45.46
N PHE A 70 -33.28 10.04 -44.72
CA PHE A 70 -34.19 9.07 -45.34
C PHE A 70 -35.47 9.69 -45.87
N ARG A 71 -36.01 10.72 -45.25
CA ARG A 71 -37.16 11.49 -45.75
C ARG A 71 -36.85 12.26 -47.04
N ASP A 72 -35.61 12.74 -47.18
CA ASP A 72 -35.16 13.54 -48.31
C ASP A 72 -34.83 12.65 -49.54
N HIS A 73 -34.03 11.61 -49.34
CA HIS A 73 -33.49 10.82 -50.45
C HIS A 73 -33.44 9.29 -50.18
N GLY A 74 -34.05 8.79 -49.09
CA GLY A 74 -34.14 7.36 -48.80
C GLY A 74 -34.96 6.57 -49.83
N ARG A 75 -34.66 5.30 -49.95
CA ARG A 75 -35.30 4.38 -50.91
C ARG A 75 -36.15 3.35 -50.20
N VAL A 76 -37.43 3.30 -50.50
CA VAL A 76 -38.36 2.33 -49.92
C VAL A 76 -38.49 1.11 -50.82
N SER A 77 -37.90 -0.04 -50.33
CA SER A 77 -38.02 -1.35 -51.01
C SER A 77 -38.04 -2.44 -49.94
N HIS A 78 -38.53 -3.64 -50.28
CA HIS A 78 -38.52 -4.84 -49.38
C HIS A 78 -37.15 -5.50 -49.37
N THR A 79 -36.10 -4.82 -48.97
CA THR A 79 -34.69 -5.20 -49.11
C THR A 79 -34.28 -6.40 -48.28
N LEU A 80 -34.93 -6.65 -47.17
CA LEU A 80 -34.60 -7.81 -46.30
C LEU A 80 -34.91 -9.18 -46.92
N VAL A 81 -35.78 -9.23 -47.95
CA VAL A 81 -36.11 -10.45 -48.69
C VAL A 81 -35.34 -10.59 -49.98
N GLU A 82 -34.59 -9.57 -50.37
CA GLU A 82 -33.75 -9.58 -51.56
C GLU A 82 -32.41 -10.31 -51.23
N ASP A 83 -31.86 -11.01 -52.22
CA ASP A 83 -30.53 -11.68 -52.17
C ASP A 83 -30.29 -12.61 -50.99
N VAL A 84 -31.31 -13.25 -50.42
CA VAL A 84 -31.20 -14.16 -49.26
C VAL A 84 -30.29 -15.35 -49.59
N GLU A 85 -30.35 -15.92 -50.79
CA GLU A 85 -29.47 -17.02 -51.22
C GLU A 85 -28.01 -16.57 -51.27
N LEU A 86 -27.75 -15.37 -51.74
CA LEU A 86 -26.40 -14.78 -51.70
C LEU A 86 -25.90 -14.58 -50.29
N ALA A 87 -26.76 -14.21 -49.34
CA ALA A 87 -26.40 -14.11 -47.92
C ALA A 87 -25.95 -15.44 -47.32
N TYR A 88 -26.66 -16.53 -47.65
CA TYR A 88 -26.26 -17.89 -47.24
C TYR A 88 -24.93 -18.31 -47.87
N ASP A 89 -24.71 -18.05 -49.19
CA ASP A 89 -23.45 -18.40 -49.86
C ASP A 89 -22.26 -17.67 -49.22
N ILE A 90 -22.41 -16.39 -48.91
CA ILE A 90 -21.33 -15.61 -48.25
C ILE A 90 -21.03 -16.12 -46.85
N LEU A 91 -22.04 -16.45 -46.03
CA LEU A 91 -21.82 -17.01 -44.69
C LEU A 91 -21.11 -18.35 -44.77
N SER A 92 -21.49 -19.21 -45.75
CA SER A 92 -20.80 -20.49 -45.99
C SER A 92 -19.34 -20.32 -46.45
N ARG A 93 -19.05 -19.29 -47.25
CA ARG A 93 -17.66 -18.97 -47.65
C ARG A 93 -16.80 -18.47 -46.47
N LEU A 94 -17.39 -17.69 -45.54
CA LEU A 94 -16.70 -17.26 -44.33
C LEU A 94 -16.27 -18.49 -43.52
N GLU A 95 -17.17 -19.48 -43.36
CA GLU A 95 -16.87 -20.72 -42.66
C GLU A 95 -15.76 -21.52 -43.35
N GLN A 96 -15.76 -21.55 -44.70
CA GLN A 96 -14.70 -22.24 -45.49
C GLN A 96 -13.31 -21.60 -45.33
N VAL A 97 -13.23 -20.30 -45.04
CA VAL A 97 -11.97 -19.62 -44.75
C VAL A 97 -11.63 -19.57 -43.25
N GLY A 98 -12.35 -20.34 -42.42
CA GLY A 98 -12.06 -20.52 -41.00
C GLY A 98 -12.66 -19.42 -40.09
N ILE A 99 -13.60 -18.62 -40.58
CA ILE A 99 -14.32 -17.63 -39.77
C ILE A 99 -15.68 -18.18 -39.33
N SER A 100 -15.79 -18.53 -38.05
CA SER A 100 -17.05 -18.96 -37.44
C SER A 100 -17.92 -17.77 -37.03
N LEU A 101 -19.14 -17.69 -37.55
CA LEU A 101 -20.08 -16.64 -37.16
C LEU A 101 -20.48 -16.76 -35.68
N ASP A 102 -20.60 -17.99 -35.18
CA ASP A 102 -20.94 -18.25 -33.77
C ASP A 102 -19.85 -17.75 -32.84
N GLU A 103 -18.57 -18.03 -33.13
CA GLU A 103 -17.44 -17.48 -32.35
C GLU A 103 -17.39 -15.96 -32.37
N VAL A 104 -17.65 -15.34 -33.51
CA VAL A 104 -17.69 -13.86 -33.64
C VAL A 104 -18.86 -13.28 -32.83
N THR A 105 -20.05 -13.88 -32.91
CA THR A 105 -21.22 -13.37 -32.18
C THR A 105 -21.13 -13.60 -30.69
N ASP A 106 -20.55 -14.73 -30.25
CA ASP A 106 -20.26 -15.00 -28.83
C ASP A 106 -19.23 -14.04 -28.28
N GLY A 107 -18.17 -13.73 -29.05
CA GLY A 107 -17.20 -12.71 -28.71
C GLY A 107 -17.82 -11.32 -28.58
N LEU A 108 -18.63 -10.90 -29.55
CA LEU A 108 -19.35 -9.62 -29.53
C LEU A 108 -20.33 -9.53 -28.35
N LEU A 109 -20.99 -10.63 -28.00
CA LEU A 109 -21.89 -10.68 -26.84
C LEU A 109 -21.09 -10.50 -25.53
N ALA A 110 -19.96 -11.21 -25.37
CA ALA A 110 -19.11 -11.10 -24.22
C ALA A 110 -18.55 -9.68 -24.06
N ASP A 111 -18.03 -9.10 -25.13
CA ASP A 111 -17.52 -7.72 -25.15
C ASP A 111 -18.62 -6.69 -24.86
N GLY A 112 -19.81 -6.90 -25.44
CA GLY A 112 -20.97 -6.04 -25.20
C GLY A 112 -21.41 -6.04 -23.73
N LEU A 113 -21.46 -7.20 -23.08
CA LEU A 113 -21.77 -7.29 -21.66
C LEU A 113 -20.77 -6.52 -20.79
N VAL A 114 -19.47 -6.66 -21.09
CA VAL A 114 -18.41 -5.91 -20.38
C VAL A 114 -18.60 -4.40 -20.55
N LEU A 115 -18.86 -3.92 -21.76
CA LEU A 115 -19.07 -2.49 -22.03
C LEU A 115 -20.31 -1.93 -21.30
N PHE A 116 -21.39 -2.69 -21.21
CA PHE A 116 -22.58 -2.29 -20.46
C PHE A 116 -22.33 -2.26 -18.95
N GLU A 117 -21.63 -3.25 -18.41
CA GLU A 117 -21.23 -3.26 -17.00
C GLU A 117 -20.33 -2.05 -16.69
N GLU A 118 -19.36 -1.77 -17.53
CA GLU A 118 -18.46 -0.59 -17.36
C GLU A 118 -19.22 0.73 -17.39
N ALA A 119 -20.17 0.89 -18.29
CA ALA A 119 -20.99 2.08 -18.38
C ALA A 119 -21.88 2.27 -17.13
N MET A 120 -22.43 1.18 -16.61
CA MET A 120 -23.25 1.18 -15.38
C MET A 120 -22.40 1.51 -14.15
N ASP A 121 -21.22 0.87 -14.02
CA ASP A 121 -20.29 1.15 -12.94
C ASP A 121 -19.82 2.62 -12.95
N GLY A 122 -19.55 3.16 -14.13
CA GLY A 122 -19.22 4.57 -14.32
C GLY A 122 -20.35 5.52 -13.91
N LEU A 123 -21.59 5.17 -14.22
CA LEU A 123 -22.77 5.93 -13.80
C LEU A 123 -22.94 5.88 -12.27
N LEU A 124 -22.83 4.70 -11.67
CA LEU A 124 -22.95 4.53 -10.21
C LEU A 124 -21.84 5.29 -9.46
N ALA A 125 -20.59 5.24 -9.95
CA ALA A 125 -19.49 6.01 -9.42
C ALA A 125 -19.75 7.53 -9.52
N THR A 126 -20.31 7.99 -10.64
CA THR A 126 -20.69 9.39 -10.82
C THR A 126 -21.78 9.82 -9.83
N ILE A 127 -22.82 9.00 -9.65
CA ILE A 127 -23.88 9.26 -8.67
C ILE A 127 -23.31 9.30 -7.26
N ALA A 128 -22.47 8.37 -6.88
CA ALA A 128 -21.81 8.34 -5.58
C ALA A 128 -20.95 9.59 -5.35
N SER A 129 -20.20 10.04 -6.37
CA SER A 129 -19.44 11.29 -6.31
C SER A 129 -20.33 12.51 -6.13
N LEU A 130 -21.44 12.60 -6.88
CA LEU A 130 -22.41 13.70 -6.74
C LEU A 130 -23.09 13.71 -5.37
N GLN A 131 -23.40 12.53 -4.83
CA GLN A 131 -23.96 12.41 -3.47
C GLN A 131 -22.96 12.88 -2.40
N ARG A 132 -21.68 12.54 -2.53
CA ARG A 132 -20.62 13.04 -1.64
C ARG A 132 -20.54 14.57 -1.70
N ARG A 133 -20.46 15.15 -2.89
CA ARG A 133 -20.44 16.62 -3.08
C ARG A 133 -21.67 17.30 -2.51
N ALA A 134 -22.85 16.70 -2.64
CA ALA A 134 -24.11 17.25 -2.12
C ALA A 134 -24.16 17.24 -0.58
N ARG A 135 -23.45 16.31 0.07
CA ARG A 135 -23.34 16.26 1.55
C ARG A 135 -22.39 17.32 2.10
N GLY A 136 -21.61 17.96 1.25
CA GLY A 136 -20.55 18.91 1.62
C GLY A 136 -19.30 18.22 2.19
N PRO A 137 -18.21 18.97 2.39
CA PRO A 137 -16.99 18.46 2.97
C PRO A 137 -17.25 17.95 4.39
N ARG A 138 -16.97 16.68 4.62
CA ARG A 138 -16.99 16.08 5.96
C ARG A 138 -15.57 15.71 6.32
N VAL A 139 -15.10 16.31 7.40
CA VAL A 139 -13.85 15.93 8.03
C VAL A 139 -14.11 14.72 8.92
N THR A 140 -13.24 13.73 8.83
CA THR A 140 -13.27 12.54 9.70
C THR A 140 -13.31 12.98 11.16
N PRO A 141 -14.37 12.70 11.93
CA PRO A 141 -14.49 13.16 13.31
C PRO A 141 -13.50 12.43 14.21
N SER A 142 -13.10 13.10 15.28
CA SER A 142 -12.29 12.52 16.35
C SER A 142 -12.96 12.77 17.71
N SER A 143 -12.76 11.83 18.64
CA SER A 143 -13.10 12.01 20.04
C SER A 143 -11.93 11.63 20.94
N LEU A 144 -11.76 12.37 22.04
CA LEU A 144 -10.64 12.26 22.95
C LEU A 144 -11.15 11.76 24.30
N HIS A 145 -10.64 10.62 24.77
CA HIS A 145 -10.89 10.06 26.11
C HIS A 145 -9.54 9.92 26.80
N LEU A 146 -9.04 11.03 27.37
CA LEU A 146 -7.65 11.13 27.80
C LEU A 146 -7.42 10.92 29.29
N GLY A 147 -8.49 11.01 30.09
CA GLY A 147 -8.41 11.11 31.54
C GLY A 147 -7.90 12.50 31.99
N ASP A 148 -8.27 12.90 33.21
CA ASP A 148 -8.12 14.28 33.71
C ASP A 148 -6.70 14.85 33.58
N ALA A 149 -5.69 14.04 33.90
CA ALA A 149 -4.29 14.50 33.92
C ALA A 149 -3.75 14.82 32.53
N LEU A 150 -3.98 13.94 31.55
CA LEU A 150 -3.53 14.17 30.18
C LEU A 150 -4.38 15.21 29.48
N GLU A 151 -5.69 15.24 29.73
CA GLU A 151 -6.60 16.26 29.19
C GLU A 151 -6.21 17.68 29.64
N ALA A 152 -5.87 17.84 30.91
CA ALA A 152 -5.38 19.14 31.42
C ALA A 152 -4.07 19.58 30.74
N ARG A 153 -3.15 18.66 30.50
CA ARG A 153 -1.88 18.94 29.79
C ARG A 153 -2.14 19.36 28.33
N VAL A 154 -2.97 18.58 27.63
CA VAL A 154 -3.33 18.84 26.23
C VAL A 154 -4.05 20.19 26.09
N THR A 155 -4.98 20.51 27.00
CA THR A 155 -5.67 21.80 27.04
C THR A 155 -4.69 22.95 27.26
N ALA A 156 -3.74 22.80 28.18
CA ALA A 156 -2.71 23.81 28.41
C ALA A 156 -1.76 23.95 27.20
N ALA A 157 -1.41 22.85 26.55
CA ALA A 157 -0.60 22.88 25.32
C ALA A 157 -1.34 23.57 24.18
N ALA A 158 -2.65 23.31 24.01
CA ALA A 158 -3.49 23.97 23.02
C ALA A 158 -3.54 25.48 23.23
N ALA A 159 -3.70 25.92 24.47
CA ALA A 159 -3.69 27.34 24.80
C ALA A 159 -2.34 28.00 24.47
N ARG A 160 -1.21 27.33 24.76
CA ARG A 160 0.12 27.80 24.37
C ARG A 160 0.29 27.85 22.85
N TRP A 161 -0.20 26.82 22.12
CA TRP A 161 -0.14 26.74 20.67
C TRP A 161 -0.92 27.89 20.00
N ASP A 162 -2.15 28.16 20.48
CA ASP A 162 -2.98 29.26 19.98
C ASP A 162 -2.33 30.64 20.27
N GLN A 163 -1.83 30.84 21.49
CA GLN A 163 -1.15 32.07 21.89
C GLN A 163 0.11 32.33 21.03
N ALA A 164 0.83 31.26 20.67
CA ALA A 164 2.02 31.35 19.82
C ALA A 164 1.70 31.37 18.32
N SER A 165 0.41 31.38 17.93
CA SER A 165 -0.04 31.25 16.53
C SER A 165 0.59 30.02 15.83
N GLY A 166 0.69 28.91 16.53
CA GLY A 166 1.44 27.72 16.10
C GLY A 166 0.97 27.17 14.76
N THR A 167 -0.36 27.10 14.51
CA THR A 167 -0.90 26.66 13.23
C THR A 167 -0.49 27.61 12.10
N GLN A 168 -0.54 28.92 12.30
CA GLN A 168 -0.11 29.89 11.29
C GLN A 168 1.39 29.73 10.98
N ARG A 169 2.23 29.61 12.01
CA ARG A 169 3.68 29.42 11.88
C ARG A 169 4.04 28.13 11.12
N LEU A 170 3.29 27.05 11.36
CA LEU A 170 3.44 25.79 10.62
C LEU A 170 3.22 26.03 9.12
N TRP A 171 2.13 26.70 8.76
CA TRP A 171 1.78 26.97 7.35
C TRP A 171 2.69 28.04 6.72
N ASP A 172 3.25 28.95 7.51
CA ASP A 172 4.25 29.93 7.08
C ASP A 172 5.66 29.32 7.00
N ARG A 173 5.80 28.01 7.31
CA ARG A 173 7.06 27.25 7.24
C ARG A 173 8.15 27.82 8.18
N ASP A 174 7.75 28.30 9.34
CA ASP A 174 8.66 28.87 10.35
C ASP A 174 9.43 27.75 11.07
N ALA A 175 10.71 27.56 10.75
CA ALA A 175 11.58 26.56 11.34
C ALA A 175 11.73 26.70 12.86
N THR A 176 11.54 27.91 13.41
CA THR A 176 11.62 28.18 14.86
C THR A 176 10.46 27.56 15.64
N LEU A 177 9.47 26.99 14.94
CA LEU A 177 8.43 26.16 15.54
C LEU A 177 9.02 24.85 16.11
N TRP A 178 10.16 24.39 15.62
CA TRP A 178 10.87 23.18 16.03
C TRP A 178 12.24 23.49 16.62
N THR A 179 13.32 23.24 15.89
CA THR A 179 14.69 23.36 16.38
C THR A 179 15.54 24.40 15.64
N ASP A 180 14.95 25.08 14.65
CA ASP A 180 15.60 26.03 13.77
C ASP A 180 16.86 25.47 13.07
N SER A 181 16.71 24.22 12.58
CA SER A 181 17.79 23.43 11.96
C SER A 181 17.54 23.12 10.48
N GLY A 182 16.76 23.97 9.77
CA GLY A 182 16.48 23.84 8.35
C GLY A 182 15.21 23.08 8.01
N GLU A 183 14.26 23.00 8.95
CA GLU A 183 12.98 22.34 8.81
C GLU A 183 12.13 22.94 7.68
N GLU A 184 12.27 24.24 7.41
CA GLU A 184 11.57 24.96 6.34
C GLU A 184 11.77 24.34 4.95
N ARG A 185 12.87 23.61 4.75
CA ARG A 185 13.19 22.94 3.48
C ARG A 185 12.38 21.66 3.24
N TRP A 186 11.72 21.15 4.26
CA TRP A 186 11.05 19.86 4.23
C TRP A 186 9.52 19.93 4.30
N LEU A 187 8.95 21.12 4.12
CA LEU A 187 7.53 21.40 4.29
C LEU A 187 6.74 21.46 2.96
N GLY A 188 7.29 20.90 1.87
CA GLY A 188 6.60 20.81 0.58
C GLY A 188 5.32 19.99 0.61
N TRP A 189 5.17 19.08 1.58
CA TRP A 189 3.98 18.24 1.76
C TRP A 189 2.74 19.05 2.16
N LEU A 190 2.86 20.22 2.75
CA LEU A 190 1.73 21.10 3.07
C LEU A 190 0.92 21.50 1.84
N ASP A 191 1.57 21.68 0.69
CA ASP A 191 0.94 22.13 -0.55
C ASP A 191 0.75 20.99 -1.57
N ILE A 192 1.20 19.77 -1.26
CA ILE A 192 1.28 18.68 -2.24
C ILE A 192 -0.08 18.29 -2.80
N VAL A 193 -1.13 18.27 -1.98
CA VAL A 193 -2.48 17.93 -2.44
C VAL A 193 -2.95 18.91 -3.50
N GLN A 194 -2.77 20.21 -3.26
CA GLN A 194 -3.16 21.23 -4.23
C GLN A 194 -2.30 21.16 -5.50
N ALA A 195 -1.00 20.93 -5.38
CA ALA A 195 -0.08 20.81 -6.50
C ALA A 195 -0.46 19.59 -7.39
N GLN A 196 -0.77 18.45 -6.80
CA GLN A 196 -1.19 17.25 -7.53
C GLN A 196 -2.57 17.41 -8.17
N ARG A 197 -3.53 18.05 -7.50
CA ARG A 197 -4.85 18.39 -8.06
C ARG A 197 -4.75 19.33 -9.26
N GLY A 198 -3.71 20.16 -9.31
CA GLY A 198 -3.39 21.00 -10.48
C GLY A 198 -2.93 20.22 -11.71
N GLN A 199 -2.63 18.92 -11.59
CA GLN A 199 -2.10 18.07 -12.66
C GLN A 199 -2.95 16.82 -12.94
N PRO A 200 -4.27 16.91 -13.13
CA PRO A 200 -5.17 15.75 -13.20
C PRO A 200 -4.88 14.82 -14.40
N ASN A 201 -4.29 15.34 -15.46
CA ASN A 201 -3.97 14.56 -16.65
C ASN A 201 -2.79 13.61 -16.43
N THR A 202 -1.87 13.90 -15.50
CA THR A 202 -0.74 13.03 -15.20
C THR A 202 -1.20 11.64 -14.77
N PHE A 203 -2.10 11.57 -13.80
CA PHE A 203 -2.58 10.28 -13.26
C PHE A 203 -3.52 9.56 -14.22
N LYS A 204 -4.34 10.30 -14.99
CA LYS A 204 -5.16 9.71 -16.07
C LYS A 204 -4.28 9.07 -17.13
N GLN A 205 -3.17 9.70 -17.49
CA GLN A 205 -2.23 9.15 -18.46
C GLN A 205 -1.56 7.89 -17.91
N VAL A 206 -1.11 7.89 -16.64
CA VAL A 206 -0.54 6.69 -15.98
C VAL A 206 -1.53 5.52 -16.04
N ALA A 207 -2.78 5.74 -15.66
CA ALA A 207 -3.83 4.74 -15.71
C ALA A 207 -4.09 4.22 -17.14
N ALA A 208 -4.09 5.12 -18.14
CA ALA A 208 -4.27 4.76 -19.55
C ALA A 208 -3.10 3.94 -20.10
N ASP A 209 -1.86 4.31 -19.77
CA ASP A 209 -0.65 3.61 -20.20
C ASP A 209 -0.61 2.18 -19.66
N VAL A 210 -0.97 1.99 -18.38
CA VAL A 210 -1.04 0.67 -17.75
C VAL A 210 -2.12 -0.20 -18.40
N LYS A 211 -3.30 0.34 -18.65
CA LYS A 211 -4.38 -0.37 -19.37
C LYS A 211 -3.95 -0.77 -20.78
N LYS A 212 -3.33 0.15 -21.52
CA LYS A 212 -2.85 -0.11 -22.89
C LYS A 212 -1.77 -1.17 -22.91
N GLY A 213 -0.91 -1.21 -21.86
CA GLY A 213 0.17 -2.19 -21.72
C GLY A 213 -0.32 -3.62 -21.44
N GLY A 214 -1.57 -3.80 -20.97
CA GLY A 214 -2.15 -5.11 -20.71
C GLY A 214 -1.43 -5.89 -19.59
N PHE A 215 -0.84 -5.19 -18.63
CA PHE A 215 -0.11 -5.80 -17.52
C PHE A 215 -1.06 -6.52 -16.55
N SER A 216 -0.62 -7.68 -16.04
CA SER A 216 -1.29 -8.41 -14.95
C SER A 216 -0.85 -7.93 -13.58
N ASP A 217 0.40 -7.50 -13.47
CA ASP A 217 1.02 -7.06 -12.23
C ASP A 217 1.82 -5.76 -12.43
N VAL A 218 1.84 -4.96 -11.38
CA VAL A 218 2.79 -3.86 -11.18
C VAL A 218 3.62 -4.23 -9.97
N LEU A 219 4.94 -4.38 -10.13
CA LEU A 219 5.86 -4.67 -9.04
C LEU A 219 6.64 -3.41 -8.67
N LEU A 220 6.36 -2.89 -7.48
CA LEU A 220 7.07 -1.74 -6.92
C LEU A 220 8.28 -2.22 -6.13
N LEU A 221 9.45 -1.68 -6.49
CA LEU A 221 10.76 -1.93 -5.91
C LEU A 221 11.17 -0.69 -5.11
N GLY A 222 10.95 -0.71 -3.81
CA GLY A 222 11.16 0.48 -2.97
C GLY A 222 11.34 0.14 -1.51
N MET A 223 11.74 1.14 -0.69
CA MET A 223 11.90 1.00 0.76
C MET A 223 11.27 2.20 1.49
N GLY A 224 10.74 1.95 2.69
CA GLY A 224 10.21 2.98 3.58
C GLY A 224 9.16 3.86 2.89
N GLY A 225 9.33 5.18 2.87
CA GLY A 225 8.38 6.12 2.27
C GLY A 225 8.13 5.92 0.77
N SER A 226 9.02 5.18 0.07
CA SER A 226 8.81 4.83 -1.34
C SER A 226 7.94 3.58 -1.53
N SER A 227 7.67 2.80 -0.47
CA SER A 227 6.93 1.53 -0.55
C SER A 227 5.73 1.45 0.37
N LEU A 228 5.78 2.04 1.58
CA LEU A 228 4.76 1.81 2.62
C LEU A 228 3.38 2.37 2.27
N CYS A 229 3.30 3.61 1.76
CA CYS A 229 1.99 4.11 1.29
C CYS A 229 1.43 3.27 0.14
N PRO A 230 2.19 2.93 -0.93
CA PRO A 230 1.74 1.97 -1.93
C PRO A 230 1.29 0.62 -1.37
N ASP A 231 1.97 0.07 -0.35
CA ASP A 231 1.57 -1.18 0.32
C ASP A 231 0.23 -1.04 1.03
N VAL A 232 0.03 0.06 1.77
CA VAL A 232 -1.26 0.39 2.38
C VAL A 232 -2.37 0.43 1.34
N LEU A 233 -2.15 1.14 0.22
CA LEU A 233 -3.14 1.25 -0.85
C LEU A 233 -3.43 -0.11 -1.50
N ALA A 234 -2.39 -0.92 -1.76
CA ALA A 234 -2.53 -2.25 -2.34
C ALA A 234 -3.34 -3.20 -1.43
N ARG A 235 -3.09 -3.18 -0.12
CA ARG A 235 -3.80 -4.01 0.86
C ARG A 235 -5.23 -3.54 1.10
N THR A 236 -5.45 -2.22 1.14
CA THR A 236 -6.77 -1.63 1.41
C THR A 236 -7.71 -1.73 0.21
N TYR A 237 -7.25 -1.33 -0.98
CA TYR A 237 -8.10 -1.21 -2.17
C TYR A 237 -7.92 -2.35 -3.17
N GLY A 238 -6.78 -3.06 -3.15
CA GLY A 238 -6.40 -4.01 -4.19
C GLY A 238 -7.40 -5.14 -4.38
N LYS A 239 -8.00 -5.65 -3.31
CA LYS A 239 -8.99 -6.73 -3.35
C LYS A 239 -10.29 -6.29 -4.05
N ALA A 240 -10.75 -5.08 -3.78
CA ALA A 240 -11.96 -4.52 -4.40
C ALA A 240 -11.73 -4.17 -5.89
N LEU A 241 -10.56 -3.62 -6.23
CA LEU A 241 -10.20 -3.26 -7.59
C LEU A 241 -9.89 -4.47 -8.48
N SER A 242 -9.39 -5.58 -7.90
CA SER A 242 -9.10 -6.82 -8.62
C SER A 242 -10.33 -7.72 -8.81
N ALA A 243 -11.40 -7.54 -8.04
CA ALA A 243 -12.61 -8.36 -8.10
C ALA A 243 -13.49 -7.97 -9.30
N GLY A 244 -13.02 -8.21 -10.53
CA GLY A 244 -13.86 -8.12 -11.72
C GLY A 244 -14.94 -9.22 -11.67
N LYS A 245 -16.21 -8.86 -11.96
CA LYS A 245 -17.36 -9.78 -11.93
C LYS A 245 -17.24 -11.00 -12.85
N SER A 246 -16.32 -10.95 -13.82
CA SER A 246 -16.05 -12.03 -14.80
C SER A 246 -14.82 -12.88 -14.47
N GLY A 247 -14.21 -12.72 -13.28
CA GLY A 247 -12.99 -13.44 -12.89
C GLY A 247 -11.70 -12.90 -13.57
N LYS A 248 -11.80 -11.91 -14.45
CA LYS A 248 -10.66 -11.18 -15.01
C LYS A 248 -10.50 -9.85 -14.27
N SER A 249 -9.36 -9.61 -13.67
CA SER A 249 -9.06 -8.32 -13.06
C SER A 249 -9.06 -7.22 -14.12
N LYS A 250 -9.70 -6.09 -13.79
CA LYS A 250 -9.74 -4.89 -14.65
C LYS A 250 -8.44 -4.09 -14.58
N TRP A 251 -7.71 -4.23 -13.47
CA TRP A 251 -6.46 -3.52 -13.16
C TRP A 251 -5.37 -4.51 -12.76
N PRO A 252 -4.11 -4.20 -13.03
CA PRO A 252 -3.01 -5.03 -12.55
C PRO A 252 -2.98 -5.05 -11.03
N ARG A 253 -2.46 -6.15 -10.48
CA ARG A 253 -2.22 -6.26 -9.06
C ARG A 253 -0.97 -5.48 -8.70
N LEU A 254 -1.08 -4.51 -7.79
CA LEU A 254 0.08 -3.84 -7.23
C LEU A 254 0.71 -4.75 -6.17
N ARG A 255 1.98 -5.07 -6.35
CA ARG A 255 2.83 -5.83 -5.43
C ARG A 255 4.00 -4.97 -4.99
N ILE A 256 4.46 -5.17 -3.77
CA ILE A 256 5.57 -4.44 -3.20
C ILE A 256 6.69 -5.43 -2.88
N LEU A 257 7.92 -5.08 -3.25
CA LEU A 257 9.13 -5.77 -2.80
C LEU A 257 10.00 -4.76 -2.03
N ASP A 258 10.11 -4.99 -0.74
CA ASP A 258 10.87 -4.19 0.22
C ASP A 258 11.62 -5.05 1.24
N SER A 259 12.05 -6.23 0.81
CA SER A 259 12.88 -7.15 1.60
C SER A 259 14.01 -7.72 0.75
N THR A 260 15.22 -7.72 1.29
CA THR A 260 16.41 -8.34 0.68
C THR A 260 16.58 -9.82 1.09
N VAL A 261 15.69 -10.38 1.87
CA VAL A 261 15.70 -11.81 2.20
C VAL A 261 15.50 -12.61 0.91
N PRO A 262 16.45 -13.51 0.53
CA PRO A 262 16.40 -14.20 -0.76
C PRO A 262 15.10 -14.97 -1.01
N ALA A 263 14.55 -15.61 0.03
CA ALA A 263 13.27 -16.32 -0.05
C ALA A 263 12.11 -15.39 -0.44
N GLN A 264 12.08 -14.16 0.09
CA GLN A 264 11.08 -13.15 -0.25
C GLN A 264 11.19 -12.68 -1.70
N VAL A 265 12.42 -12.45 -2.17
CA VAL A 265 12.68 -12.05 -3.56
C VAL A 265 12.26 -13.17 -4.51
N ALA A 266 12.65 -14.42 -4.22
CA ALA A 266 12.29 -15.59 -5.01
C ALA A 266 10.77 -15.82 -5.05
N ALA A 267 10.09 -15.72 -3.91
CA ALA A 267 8.63 -15.84 -3.82
C ALA A 267 7.91 -14.74 -4.62
N THR A 268 8.43 -13.52 -4.59
CA THR A 268 7.90 -12.40 -5.36
C THR A 268 8.04 -12.64 -6.86
N GLU A 269 9.22 -13.10 -7.33
CA GLU A 269 9.42 -13.44 -8.74
C GLU A 269 8.51 -14.59 -9.19
N ALA A 270 8.40 -15.64 -8.38
CA ALA A 270 7.55 -16.78 -8.69
C ALA A 270 6.04 -16.44 -8.79
N ALA A 271 5.63 -15.35 -8.16
CA ALA A 271 4.23 -14.90 -8.12
C ALA A 271 3.82 -14.00 -9.31
N ILE A 272 4.73 -13.68 -10.24
CA ILE A 272 4.51 -12.79 -11.37
C ILE A 272 4.89 -13.43 -12.72
N ASP A 273 4.27 -12.93 -13.79
CA ASP A 273 4.72 -13.18 -15.17
C ASP A 273 5.62 -12.01 -15.61
N LEU A 274 6.92 -12.25 -15.79
CA LEU A 274 7.88 -11.21 -16.16
C LEU A 274 7.49 -10.49 -17.47
N GLY A 275 6.84 -11.20 -18.39
CA GLY A 275 6.35 -10.64 -19.67
C GLY A 275 5.13 -9.77 -19.54
N LYS A 276 4.39 -9.86 -18.42
CA LYS A 276 3.15 -9.11 -18.14
C LYS A 276 3.24 -8.26 -16.89
N THR A 277 4.44 -7.98 -16.41
CA THR A 277 4.70 -7.13 -15.25
C THR A 277 5.32 -5.81 -15.65
N LEU A 278 4.81 -4.72 -15.08
CA LEU A 278 5.42 -3.40 -15.09
C LEU A 278 6.19 -3.20 -13.79
N PHE A 279 7.49 -2.93 -13.88
CA PHE A 279 8.36 -2.71 -12.72
C PHE A 279 8.46 -1.22 -12.40
N VAL A 280 8.26 -0.87 -11.14
CA VAL A 280 8.35 0.52 -10.66
C VAL A 280 9.49 0.62 -9.67
N VAL A 281 10.60 1.25 -10.07
CA VAL A 281 11.72 1.52 -9.17
C VAL A 281 11.46 2.84 -8.47
N ALA A 282 11.25 2.79 -7.16
CA ALA A 282 10.91 3.95 -6.34
C ALA A 282 12.02 4.25 -5.33
N SER A 283 12.79 5.31 -5.56
CA SER A 283 13.87 5.74 -4.67
C SER A 283 14.11 7.24 -4.80
N LYS A 284 13.90 7.99 -3.72
CA LYS A 284 14.02 9.45 -3.70
C LYS A 284 15.42 9.91 -4.12
N SER A 285 16.46 9.45 -3.45
CA SER A 285 17.86 9.78 -3.76
C SER A 285 18.44 9.01 -4.95
N GLY A 286 17.82 7.88 -5.32
CA GLY A 286 18.34 6.95 -6.31
C GLY A 286 19.61 6.19 -5.87
N SER A 287 20.01 6.29 -4.60
CA SER A 287 21.23 5.68 -4.06
C SER A 287 20.97 4.62 -2.98
N THR A 288 19.70 4.31 -2.70
CA THR A 288 19.32 3.31 -1.71
C THR A 288 19.70 1.92 -2.22
N LEU A 289 20.38 1.13 -1.39
CA LEU A 289 20.96 -0.16 -1.77
C LEU A 289 19.92 -1.14 -2.30
N GLU A 290 18.83 -1.32 -1.55
CA GLU A 290 17.83 -2.36 -1.81
C GLU A 290 17.08 -2.13 -3.12
N PRO A 291 16.47 -0.95 -3.41
CA PRO A 291 15.83 -0.70 -4.70
C PRO A 291 16.79 -0.84 -5.88
N ASN A 292 18.07 -0.48 -5.71
CA ASN A 292 19.08 -0.69 -6.75
C ASN A 292 19.37 -2.17 -6.96
N ALA A 293 19.53 -2.96 -5.89
CA ALA A 293 19.71 -4.40 -5.97
C ALA A 293 18.52 -5.09 -6.67
N PHE A 294 17.29 -4.74 -6.30
CA PHE A 294 16.08 -5.24 -6.96
C PHE A 294 16.05 -4.86 -8.44
N MET A 295 16.34 -3.60 -8.75
CA MET A 295 16.38 -3.10 -10.12
C MET A 295 17.35 -3.89 -10.98
N HIS A 296 18.61 -4.05 -10.57
CA HIS A 296 19.60 -4.82 -11.31
C HIS A 296 19.19 -6.29 -11.49
N TYR A 297 18.64 -6.89 -10.45
CA TYR A 297 18.13 -8.25 -10.50
C TYR A 297 17.04 -8.41 -11.56
N PHE A 298 15.97 -7.60 -11.48
CA PHE A 298 14.85 -7.73 -12.41
C PHE A 298 15.19 -7.26 -13.83
N LEU A 299 16.08 -6.27 -14.02
CA LEU A 299 16.60 -5.94 -15.35
C LEU A 299 17.26 -7.17 -16.00
N GLY A 300 18.10 -7.87 -15.26
CA GLY A 300 18.74 -9.11 -15.75
C GLY A 300 17.73 -10.25 -15.99
N ARG A 301 16.68 -10.38 -15.17
CA ARG A 301 15.63 -11.40 -15.34
C ARG A 301 14.76 -11.11 -16.57
N VAL A 302 14.32 -9.88 -16.74
CA VAL A 302 13.49 -9.43 -17.87
C VAL A 302 14.30 -9.51 -19.17
N GLY A 303 15.59 -9.10 -19.19
CA GLY A 303 16.46 -9.19 -20.36
C GLY A 303 16.62 -10.63 -20.86
N ARG A 304 16.80 -11.58 -19.93
CA ARG A 304 16.84 -13.01 -20.27
C ARG A 304 15.52 -13.56 -20.80
N ALA A 305 14.40 -13.06 -20.32
CA ALA A 305 13.07 -13.54 -20.70
C ALA A 305 12.55 -12.92 -22.02
N LEU A 306 12.79 -11.63 -22.26
CA LEU A 306 12.18 -10.86 -23.36
C LEU A 306 13.21 -10.33 -24.38
N GLY A 307 14.52 -10.35 -24.06
CA GLY A 307 15.59 -9.74 -24.83
C GLY A 307 15.89 -8.29 -24.41
N ASP A 308 17.14 -7.88 -24.56
CA ASP A 308 17.65 -6.61 -24.02
C ASP A 308 16.99 -5.35 -24.60
N ALA A 309 16.49 -5.42 -25.83
CA ALA A 309 15.83 -4.27 -26.49
C ALA A 309 14.48 -3.89 -25.84
N GLU A 310 13.82 -4.82 -25.17
CA GLU A 310 12.50 -4.62 -24.56
C GLU A 310 12.58 -4.23 -23.08
N VAL A 311 13.73 -4.39 -22.43
CA VAL A 311 13.86 -4.30 -20.96
C VAL A 311 13.42 -2.94 -20.42
N GLY A 312 14.00 -1.85 -20.95
CA GLY A 312 13.69 -0.50 -20.44
C GLY A 312 12.22 -0.14 -20.51
N SER A 313 11.52 -0.62 -21.54
CA SER A 313 10.08 -0.37 -21.75
C SER A 313 9.19 -0.98 -20.65
N ARG A 314 9.70 -1.91 -19.85
CA ARG A 314 9.02 -2.57 -18.73
C ARG A 314 9.27 -1.90 -17.38
N PHE A 315 10.10 -0.83 -17.36
CA PHE A 315 10.47 -0.15 -16.12
C PHE A 315 9.99 1.30 -16.10
N VAL A 316 9.57 1.73 -14.92
CA VAL A 316 9.21 3.11 -14.57
C VAL A 316 10.03 3.53 -13.38
N ALA A 317 10.51 4.75 -13.34
CA ALA A 317 11.19 5.31 -12.18
C ALA A 317 10.32 6.34 -11.47
N ILE A 318 10.33 6.33 -10.11
CA ILE A 318 9.82 7.41 -9.28
C ILE A 318 11.00 7.89 -8.43
N THR A 319 11.48 9.12 -8.67
CA THR A 319 12.71 9.63 -8.06
C THR A 319 12.75 11.16 -8.10
N ASP A 320 13.64 11.76 -7.29
CA ASP A 320 13.83 13.21 -7.34
C ASP A 320 14.61 13.63 -8.59
N PRO A 321 14.37 14.86 -9.09
CA PRO A 321 15.15 15.43 -10.19
C PRO A 321 16.65 15.46 -9.86
N GLY A 322 17.49 15.11 -10.84
CA GLY A 322 18.96 15.08 -10.70
C GLY A 322 19.51 13.87 -9.95
N SER A 323 18.67 12.93 -9.54
CA SER A 323 19.07 11.72 -8.82
C SER A 323 19.92 10.75 -9.69
N ALA A 324 20.58 9.80 -9.01
CA ALA A 324 21.28 8.72 -9.71
C ALA A 324 20.30 7.81 -10.50
N LEU A 325 19.11 7.57 -9.94
CA LEU A 325 18.10 6.75 -10.61
C LEU A 325 17.51 7.44 -11.85
N GLU A 326 17.34 8.76 -11.83
CA GLU A 326 16.89 9.50 -13.03
C GLU A 326 17.86 9.33 -14.20
N ARG A 327 19.18 9.50 -13.93
CA ARG A 327 20.22 9.29 -14.95
C ARG A 327 20.20 7.86 -15.47
N PHE A 328 20.23 6.89 -14.58
CA PHE A 328 20.18 5.48 -14.93
C PHE A 328 18.96 5.14 -15.79
N ALA A 329 17.77 5.57 -15.37
CA ALA A 329 16.52 5.33 -16.08
C ALA A 329 16.50 5.95 -17.48
N SER A 330 17.08 7.16 -17.62
CA SER A 330 17.22 7.83 -18.92
C SER A 330 18.18 7.08 -19.85
N GLU A 331 19.34 6.64 -19.35
CA GLU A 331 20.35 5.90 -20.09
C GLU A 331 19.87 4.51 -20.54
N HIS A 332 19.02 3.86 -19.72
CA HIS A 332 18.50 2.52 -19.98
C HIS A 332 17.10 2.52 -20.61
N GLY A 333 16.61 3.68 -21.07
CA GLY A 333 15.36 3.79 -21.81
C GLY A 333 14.13 3.33 -21.03
N PHE A 334 14.03 3.68 -19.74
CA PHE A 334 12.83 3.37 -18.96
C PHE A 334 11.60 4.01 -19.59
N HIS A 335 10.48 3.32 -19.51
CA HIS A 335 9.22 3.74 -20.11
C HIS A 335 8.79 5.15 -19.68
N LYS A 336 8.96 5.47 -18.39
CA LYS A 336 8.61 6.76 -17.83
C LYS A 336 9.44 7.06 -16.58
N ILE A 337 9.68 8.36 -16.33
CA ILE A 337 10.25 8.87 -15.08
C ILE A 337 9.24 9.83 -14.49
N HIS A 338 8.86 9.61 -13.23
CA HIS A 338 8.01 10.49 -12.45
C HIS A 338 8.85 11.16 -11.37
N HIS A 339 8.87 12.47 -11.36
CA HIS A 339 9.68 13.22 -10.41
C HIS A 339 8.97 13.38 -9.07
N GLY A 340 9.70 13.10 -7.99
CA GLY A 340 9.35 13.49 -6.64
C GLY A 340 9.49 14.99 -6.45
N VAL A 341 9.15 15.45 -5.24
CA VAL A 341 9.33 16.83 -4.80
C VAL A 341 10.50 16.84 -3.81
N PRO A 342 11.61 17.53 -4.11
CA PRO A 342 12.81 17.54 -3.26
C PRO A 342 12.53 18.00 -1.83
N GLU A 343 11.61 18.93 -1.65
CA GLU A 343 11.20 19.53 -0.37
C GLU A 343 10.27 18.63 0.47
N ILE A 344 10.09 17.35 0.09
CA ILE A 344 9.27 16.40 0.83
C ILE A 344 10.15 15.24 1.26
N GLY A 345 10.26 14.97 2.57
CA GLY A 345 10.92 13.80 3.11
C GLY A 345 10.19 12.49 2.73
N GLY A 346 10.91 11.34 2.66
CA GLY A 346 10.32 10.07 2.23
C GLY A 346 9.03 9.70 2.97
N ARG A 347 9.02 9.76 4.29
CA ARG A 347 7.85 9.39 5.12
C ARG A 347 6.65 10.35 5.01
N PHE A 348 6.88 11.61 4.53
CA PHE A 348 5.84 12.60 4.23
C PHE A 348 5.43 12.60 2.76
N SER A 349 5.81 11.60 1.98
CA SER A 349 5.60 11.58 0.52
C SER A 349 4.34 10.82 0.08
N ALA A 350 3.47 10.42 1.01
CA ALA A 350 2.28 9.60 0.73
C ALA A 350 1.37 10.21 -0.34
N LEU A 351 1.11 11.50 -0.29
CA LEU A 351 0.26 12.23 -1.24
C LEU A 351 1.02 12.82 -2.44
N SER A 352 2.32 12.50 -2.58
CA SER A 352 3.15 12.85 -3.75
C SER A 352 3.10 11.77 -4.84
N HIS A 353 3.92 11.91 -5.88
CA HIS A 353 4.05 10.88 -6.91
C HIS A 353 4.44 9.50 -6.34
N PHE A 354 5.14 9.44 -5.19
CA PHE A 354 5.52 8.17 -4.56
C PHE A 354 4.30 7.32 -4.13
N GLY A 355 3.21 7.96 -3.70
CA GLY A 355 1.95 7.26 -3.42
C GLY A 355 0.97 7.30 -4.60
N MET A 356 0.83 8.45 -5.27
CA MET A 356 -0.24 8.68 -6.25
C MET A 356 0.00 8.02 -7.62
N VAL A 357 1.26 7.83 -8.04
CA VAL A 357 1.56 7.11 -9.29
C VAL A 357 1.23 5.61 -9.15
N PRO A 358 1.68 4.89 -8.11
CA PRO A 358 1.24 3.51 -7.86
C PRO A 358 -0.28 3.39 -7.66
N ALA A 359 -0.93 4.36 -7.00
CA ALA A 359 -2.38 4.42 -6.86
C ALA A 359 -3.10 4.43 -8.21
N ALA A 360 -2.66 5.30 -9.14
CA ALA A 360 -3.20 5.37 -10.49
C ALA A 360 -2.96 4.07 -11.28
N MET A 361 -1.79 3.44 -11.11
CA MET A 361 -1.43 2.18 -11.78
C MET A 361 -2.35 1.03 -11.37
N MET A 362 -2.77 0.97 -10.11
CA MET A 362 -3.69 -0.07 -9.63
C MET A 362 -5.18 0.28 -9.82
N GLY A 363 -5.48 1.47 -10.38
CA GLY A 363 -6.84 1.87 -10.76
C GLY A 363 -7.60 2.70 -9.74
N ILE A 364 -6.94 3.27 -8.74
CA ILE A 364 -7.54 4.27 -7.85
C ILE A 364 -7.79 5.55 -8.67
N ASP A 365 -8.98 6.15 -8.52
CA ASP A 365 -9.26 7.50 -9.02
C ASP A 365 -8.53 8.52 -8.15
N VAL A 366 -7.31 8.87 -8.56
CA VAL A 366 -6.45 9.80 -7.82
C VAL A 366 -7.07 11.19 -7.72
N ALA A 367 -7.90 11.61 -8.66
CA ALA A 367 -8.57 12.91 -8.58
C ALA A 367 -9.56 12.94 -7.40
N SER A 368 -10.40 11.92 -7.27
CA SER A 368 -11.33 11.78 -6.13
C SER A 368 -10.58 11.55 -4.82
N PHE A 369 -9.49 10.76 -4.84
CA PHE A 369 -8.64 10.51 -3.69
C PHE A 369 -8.03 11.80 -3.11
N LEU A 370 -7.50 12.67 -3.98
CA LEU A 370 -6.94 13.96 -3.58
C LEU A 370 -8.02 15.00 -3.22
N GLU A 371 -9.24 14.88 -3.75
CA GLU A 371 -10.38 15.72 -3.33
C GLU A 371 -10.76 15.42 -1.88
N GLU A 372 -10.75 14.15 -1.48
CA GLU A 372 -10.99 13.75 -0.08
C GLU A 372 -9.86 14.21 0.85
N ALA A 373 -8.60 14.07 0.44
CA ALA A 373 -7.47 14.60 1.21
C ALA A 373 -7.57 16.11 1.43
N GLU A 374 -8.04 16.87 0.42
CA GLU A 374 -8.20 18.32 0.49
C GLU A 374 -9.15 18.74 1.62
N HIS A 375 -10.18 17.95 1.96
CA HIS A 375 -11.06 18.28 3.08
C HIS A 375 -10.27 18.38 4.39
N MET A 376 -9.35 17.46 4.62
CA MET A 376 -8.48 17.51 5.81
C MET A 376 -7.45 18.64 5.72
N VAL A 377 -6.90 18.90 4.53
CA VAL A 377 -6.02 20.04 4.30
C VAL A 377 -6.69 21.34 4.74
N GLN A 378 -7.94 21.57 4.29
CA GLN A 378 -8.70 22.78 4.64
C GLN A 378 -9.02 22.84 6.14
N ALA A 379 -9.36 21.71 6.78
CA ALA A 379 -9.63 21.66 8.22
C ALA A 379 -8.38 21.91 9.09
N CYS A 380 -7.19 21.59 8.54
CA CYS A 380 -5.92 21.80 9.23
C CYS A 380 -5.31 23.19 8.98
N ARG A 381 -5.93 24.06 8.15
CA ARG A 381 -5.48 25.42 7.91
C ARG A 381 -5.64 26.32 9.15
N PRO A 382 -4.92 27.47 9.21
CA PRO A 382 -5.15 28.48 10.24
C PRO A 382 -6.58 28.99 10.23
N GLY A 383 -7.11 29.32 11.40
CA GLY A 383 -8.46 29.91 11.57
C GLY A 383 -9.36 29.19 12.59
N ALA A 384 -9.07 27.92 12.90
CA ALA A 384 -9.70 27.20 13.99
C ALA A 384 -8.81 27.18 15.24
N ALA A 385 -9.40 27.05 16.43
CA ALA A 385 -8.64 26.81 17.65
C ALA A 385 -7.89 25.45 17.58
N ALA A 386 -6.78 25.34 18.32
CA ALA A 386 -5.91 24.17 18.24
C ALA A 386 -6.63 22.83 18.44
N LEU A 387 -7.60 22.74 19.39
CA LEU A 387 -8.36 21.53 19.64
C LEU A 387 -9.50 21.30 18.62
N GLU A 388 -9.88 22.29 17.84
CA GLU A 388 -10.84 22.17 16.74
C GLU A 388 -10.15 21.79 15.43
N ASN A 389 -8.84 22.00 15.33
CA ASN A 389 -8.03 21.60 14.19
C ASN A 389 -7.64 20.12 14.33
N PRO A 390 -8.13 19.23 13.43
CA PRO A 390 -8.03 17.78 13.65
C PRO A 390 -6.60 17.24 13.65
N GLY A 391 -5.71 17.82 12.86
CA GLY A 391 -4.30 17.41 12.83
C GLY A 391 -3.52 17.97 14.01
N VAL A 392 -3.75 19.23 14.36
CA VAL A 392 -3.11 19.89 15.52
C VAL A 392 -3.55 19.22 16.82
N ALA A 393 -4.84 18.98 17.02
CA ALA A 393 -5.35 18.32 18.22
C ALA A 393 -4.70 16.97 18.45
N LEU A 394 -4.64 16.11 17.41
CA LEU A 394 -3.97 14.81 17.48
C LEU A 394 -2.47 14.97 17.82
N GLY A 395 -1.79 15.91 17.17
CA GLY A 395 -0.36 16.12 17.42
C GLY A 395 -0.06 16.61 18.82
N LEU A 396 -0.90 17.47 19.40
CA LEU A 396 -0.79 17.90 20.79
C LEU A 396 -0.98 16.72 21.75
N VAL A 397 -1.97 15.85 21.48
CA VAL A 397 -2.18 14.64 22.28
C VAL A 397 -0.95 13.72 22.22
N LEU A 398 -0.43 13.44 21.03
CA LEU A 398 0.74 12.58 20.83
C LEU A 398 1.98 13.12 21.55
N GLY A 399 2.26 14.42 21.38
CA GLY A 399 3.42 15.07 21.99
C GLY A 399 3.33 15.14 23.51
N GLU A 400 2.19 15.57 24.07
CA GLU A 400 2.01 15.67 25.53
C GLU A 400 1.91 14.31 26.21
N ALA A 401 1.35 13.31 25.55
CA ALA A 401 1.36 11.92 26.03
C ALA A 401 2.81 11.40 26.16
N ALA A 402 3.60 11.56 25.11
CA ALA A 402 5.02 11.16 25.15
C ALA A 402 5.82 11.88 26.25
N LEU A 403 5.60 13.19 26.43
CA LEU A 403 6.27 13.98 27.47
C LEU A 403 5.85 13.62 28.90
N CYS A 404 4.70 12.99 29.10
CA CYS A 404 4.28 12.53 30.42
C CYS A 404 4.49 11.02 30.65
N GLY A 405 5.27 10.35 29.78
CA GLY A 405 5.62 8.93 29.94
C GLY A 405 4.64 7.97 29.29
N ARG A 406 3.66 8.45 28.52
CA ARG A 406 2.77 7.62 27.69
C ARG A 406 3.26 7.64 26.24
N ASP A 407 4.46 7.11 26.04
CA ASP A 407 5.21 7.17 24.79
C ASP A 407 5.03 5.93 23.89
N LYS A 408 4.18 4.94 24.30
CA LYS A 408 3.84 3.76 23.51
C LYS A 408 2.48 3.97 22.81
N LEU A 409 2.53 4.48 21.59
CA LEU A 409 1.35 4.67 20.74
C LEU A 409 0.87 3.34 20.19
N THR A 410 -0.23 2.82 20.72
CA THR A 410 -0.84 1.56 20.26
C THR A 410 -1.93 1.86 19.23
N LEU A 411 -1.72 1.39 18.01
CA LEU A 411 -2.67 1.56 16.92
C LEU A 411 -3.67 0.40 16.89
N VAL A 412 -4.94 0.73 16.94
CA VAL A 412 -6.04 -0.19 16.70
C VAL A 412 -6.73 0.27 15.43
N ALA A 413 -6.93 -0.59 14.46
CA ALA A 413 -7.60 -0.23 13.22
C ALA A 413 -8.56 -1.35 12.80
N THR A 414 -9.73 -0.95 12.31
CA THR A 414 -10.68 -1.91 11.72
C THR A 414 -9.99 -2.74 10.62
N PRO A 415 -10.21 -4.06 10.51
CA PRO A 415 -9.45 -4.94 9.62
C PRO A 415 -9.33 -4.44 8.16
N GLY A 416 -10.37 -3.76 7.64
CA GLY A 416 -10.35 -3.21 6.28
C GLY A 416 -9.32 -2.10 6.02
N ILE A 417 -8.80 -1.46 7.07
CA ILE A 417 -7.80 -0.38 7.02
C ILE A 417 -6.59 -0.64 7.91
N ALA A 418 -6.45 -1.85 8.46
CA ALA A 418 -5.39 -2.16 9.42
C ALA A 418 -3.97 -1.92 8.85
N SER A 419 -3.80 -2.06 7.53
CA SER A 419 -2.51 -1.80 6.87
C SER A 419 -1.99 -0.37 7.01
N VAL A 420 -2.86 0.63 7.33
CA VAL A 420 -2.43 2.02 7.52
C VAL A 420 -1.47 2.18 8.69
N GLY A 421 -1.53 1.27 9.67
CA GLY A 421 -0.66 1.27 10.84
C GLY A 421 0.82 1.22 10.47
N ALA A 422 1.22 0.44 9.48
CA ALA A 422 2.61 0.35 9.03
C ALA A 422 3.16 1.67 8.47
N TRP A 423 2.33 2.47 7.79
CA TRP A 423 2.73 3.80 7.33
C TRP A 423 2.77 4.81 8.49
N ILE A 424 1.80 4.78 9.39
CA ILE A 424 1.80 5.63 10.60
C ILE A 424 3.01 5.30 11.47
N GLU A 425 3.35 4.03 11.60
CA GLU A 425 4.53 3.57 12.33
C GLU A 425 5.80 4.24 11.79
N GLN A 426 6.02 4.20 10.48
CA GLN A 426 7.16 4.90 9.89
C GLN A 426 7.09 6.40 10.17
N LEU A 427 5.97 7.03 9.84
CA LEU A 427 5.82 8.48 9.93
C LEU A 427 6.14 8.99 11.33
N VAL A 428 5.58 8.37 12.36
CA VAL A 428 5.73 8.83 13.76
C VAL A 428 7.07 8.41 14.36
N ALA A 429 7.46 7.14 14.23
CA ALA A 429 8.68 6.63 14.86
C ALA A 429 9.95 7.26 14.28
N GLU A 430 10.04 7.39 12.96
CA GLU A 430 11.18 8.00 12.28
C GLU A 430 11.26 9.52 12.54
N SER A 431 10.12 10.19 12.74
CA SER A 431 10.08 11.63 13.01
C SER A 431 10.40 11.99 14.46
N THR A 432 10.06 11.15 15.44
CA THR A 432 10.16 11.46 16.87
C THR A 432 11.30 10.74 17.58
N GLY A 433 11.86 9.67 16.98
CA GLY A 433 12.85 8.81 17.60
C GLY A 433 14.27 9.38 17.57
N LYS A 434 14.55 10.43 18.35
CA LYS A 434 15.88 11.10 18.38
C LYS A 434 16.12 11.84 19.67
N GLN A 435 17.40 12.11 19.96
CA GLN A 435 17.83 12.86 21.16
C GLN A 435 17.34 12.24 22.47
N GLY A 436 17.22 10.90 22.53
CA GLY A 436 16.72 10.18 23.70
C GLY A 436 15.21 10.28 23.93
N LYS A 437 14.44 10.75 22.94
CA LYS A 437 12.97 10.80 22.94
C LYS A 437 12.43 9.96 21.78
N ALA A 438 11.22 9.40 21.94
CA ALA A 438 10.51 8.74 20.89
C ALA A 438 9.01 8.63 21.23
N ILE A 439 8.20 8.51 20.20
CA ILE A 439 6.90 7.85 20.27
C ILE A 439 7.11 6.47 19.66
N VAL A 440 7.07 5.44 20.49
CA VAL A 440 7.21 4.04 20.05
C VAL A 440 5.85 3.58 19.54
N VAL A 441 5.75 3.35 18.26
CA VAL A 441 4.50 2.90 17.66
C VAL A 441 4.35 1.40 17.75
N VAL A 442 3.25 0.95 18.30
CA VAL A 442 2.87 -0.45 18.46
C VAL A 442 1.76 -0.74 17.47
N ASP A 443 2.15 -1.20 16.28
CA ASP A 443 1.23 -1.59 15.22
C ASP A 443 0.98 -3.10 15.20
N GLY A 444 -0.21 -3.50 14.79
CA GLY A 444 -0.57 -4.91 14.60
C GLY A 444 -0.52 -5.76 15.88
N GLU A 445 -0.52 -5.17 17.08
CA GLU A 445 -0.65 -5.89 18.34
C GLU A 445 -2.13 -6.24 18.57
N PRO A 446 -2.51 -7.53 18.60
CA PRO A 446 -3.89 -7.92 18.89
C PRO A 446 -4.34 -7.40 20.26
N LEU A 447 -5.56 -6.86 20.32
CA LEU A 447 -6.13 -6.36 21.57
C LEU A 447 -6.22 -7.46 22.64
N SER A 448 -6.04 -7.06 23.90
CA SER A 448 -6.15 -7.87 25.10
C SER A 448 -7.03 -7.16 26.15
N ARG A 449 -7.08 -7.73 27.34
CA ARG A 449 -7.79 -7.12 28.46
C ARG A 449 -7.07 -5.86 28.94
N PRO A 450 -7.78 -4.86 29.46
CA PRO A 450 -7.14 -3.61 29.91
C PRO A 450 -6.00 -3.79 30.92
N GLU A 451 -6.08 -4.77 31.80
CA GLU A 451 -5.08 -5.05 32.81
C GLU A 451 -3.75 -5.63 32.25
N ASP A 452 -3.75 -6.06 31.00
CA ASP A 452 -2.55 -6.56 30.32
C ASP A 452 -1.65 -5.43 29.77
N TYR A 453 -2.10 -4.16 29.89
CA TYR A 453 -1.39 -2.99 29.39
C TYR A 453 -0.82 -2.13 30.51
N GLY A 454 0.40 -1.63 30.31
CA GLY A 454 1.03 -0.66 31.20
C GLY A 454 0.45 0.76 31.10
N ASP A 455 0.79 1.60 32.08
CA ASP A 455 0.38 3.00 32.14
C ASP A 455 1.07 3.89 31.08
N ASP A 456 1.99 3.36 30.31
CA ASP A 456 2.78 4.05 29.29
C ASP A 456 2.12 4.04 27.90
N ARG A 457 0.89 3.47 27.80
CA ARG A 457 0.13 3.39 26.54
C ARG A 457 -0.71 4.63 26.28
N LEU A 458 -0.77 5.00 25.00
CA LEU A 458 -1.81 5.82 24.38
C LEU A 458 -2.42 5.00 23.24
N PHE A 459 -3.72 4.82 23.22
CA PHE A 459 -4.42 4.09 22.16
C PHE A 459 -5.00 5.06 21.14
N VAL A 460 -4.84 4.74 19.85
CA VAL A 460 -5.55 5.42 18.76
C VAL A 460 -6.33 4.38 17.97
N TYR A 461 -7.65 4.53 17.93
CA TYR A 461 -8.55 3.64 17.23
C TYR A 461 -9.05 4.27 15.93
N LEU A 462 -8.57 3.77 14.79
CA LEU A 462 -9.07 4.10 13.46
C LEU A 462 -10.24 3.18 13.13
N ARG A 463 -11.46 3.70 13.25
CA ARG A 463 -12.70 2.94 13.09
C ARG A 463 -13.35 3.19 11.74
N LEU A 464 -13.54 2.14 10.95
CA LEU A 464 -14.26 2.20 9.69
C LEU A 464 -15.75 1.92 9.92
N ARG A 465 -16.59 2.94 9.79
CA ARG A 465 -18.04 2.86 10.06
C ARG A 465 -18.80 1.96 9.10
N SER A 466 -18.37 1.90 7.82
CA SER A 466 -19.00 1.06 6.81
C SER A 466 -18.82 -0.44 7.05
N THR A 467 -17.77 -0.84 7.76
CA THR A 467 -17.46 -2.24 8.11
C THR A 467 -16.87 -2.31 9.51
N PRO A 468 -17.64 -1.99 10.57
CA PRO A 468 -17.15 -1.97 11.94
C PRO A 468 -16.82 -3.38 12.43
N ASP A 469 -15.86 -3.47 13.35
CA ASP A 469 -15.57 -4.69 14.10
C ASP A 469 -16.12 -4.57 15.53
N ALA A 470 -17.19 -5.29 15.81
CA ALA A 470 -17.87 -5.21 17.11
C ALA A 470 -16.99 -5.69 18.27
N ALA A 471 -16.07 -6.62 18.04
CA ALA A 471 -15.17 -7.10 19.07
C ALA A 471 -14.11 -6.03 19.42
N GLN A 472 -13.57 -5.35 18.40
CA GLN A 472 -12.70 -4.20 18.61
C GLN A 472 -13.42 -3.05 19.31
N ASP A 473 -14.67 -2.72 18.90
CA ASP A 473 -15.48 -1.67 19.52
C ASP A 473 -15.62 -1.92 21.03
N LEU A 474 -15.98 -3.15 21.44
CA LEU A 474 -16.13 -3.54 22.86
C LEU A 474 -14.79 -3.51 23.62
N ALA A 475 -13.70 -3.98 23.00
CA ALA A 475 -12.40 -3.99 23.63
C ALA A 475 -11.86 -2.57 23.85
N VAL A 476 -12.05 -1.67 22.89
CA VAL A 476 -11.65 -0.26 23.01
C VAL A 476 -12.51 0.46 24.08
N GLU A 477 -13.81 0.16 24.13
CA GLU A 477 -14.69 0.70 25.21
C GLU A 477 -14.21 0.22 26.60
N ALA A 478 -13.78 -1.03 26.72
CA ALA A 478 -13.23 -1.55 27.97
C ALA A 478 -11.94 -0.84 28.38
N LEU A 479 -11.05 -0.48 27.43
CA LEU A 479 -9.86 0.33 27.70
C LEU A 479 -10.22 1.71 28.24
N GLU A 480 -11.20 2.39 27.65
CA GLU A 480 -11.69 3.70 28.11
C GLU A 480 -12.26 3.60 29.54
N GLN A 481 -13.10 2.59 29.81
CA GLN A 481 -13.68 2.34 31.13
C GLN A 481 -12.63 2.03 32.20
N ALA A 482 -11.51 1.41 31.80
CA ALA A 482 -10.38 1.15 32.68
C ALA A 482 -9.47 2.36 32.90
N GLY A 483 -9.71 3.48 32.19
CA GLY A 483 -8.96 4.73 32.32
C GLY A 483 -7.73 4.83 31.43
N HIS A 484 -7.56 3.93 30.45
CA HIS A 484 -6.54 4.12 29.42
C HIS A 484 -6.90 5.29 28.49
N PRO A 485 -5.97 6.16 28.11
CA PRO A 485 -6.23 7.23 27.16
C PRO A 485 -6.47 6.66 25.77
N VAL A 486 -7.58 7.04 25.16
CA VAL A 486 -8.00 6.61 23.82
C VAL A 486 -8.37 7.82 22.96
N VAL A 487 -7.85 7.85 21.74
CA VAL A 487 -8.29 8.74 20.66
C VAL A 487 -9.04 7.90 19.65
N ARG A 488 -10.28 8.26 19.33
CA ARG A 488 -11.06 7.61 18.26
C ARG A 488 -11.06 8.49 17.01
N LEU A 489 -10.72 7.89 15.87
CA LEU A 489 -10.79 8.50 14.54
C LEU A 489 -11.79 7.68 13.73
N GLU A 490 -12.92 8.29 13.33
CA GLU A 490 -14.02 7.56 12.73
C GLU A 490 -14.14 7.86 11.23
N LEU A 491 -13.73 6.94 10.38
CA LEU A 491 -13.86 7.01 8.94
C LEU A 491 -15.26 6.50 8.53
N ASP A 492 -16.01 7.27 7.75
CA ASP A 492 -17.33 6.84 7.28
C ASP A 492 -17.21 5.61 6.35
N ASP A 493 -16.26 5.64 5.43
CA ASP A 493 -15.94 4.57 4.49
C ASP A 493 -14.46 4.65 4.05
N LEU A 494 -14.04 3.76 3.13
CA LEU A 494 -12.67 3.73 2.63
C LEU A 494 -12.28 5.01 1.87
N ASP A 495 -13.24 5.72 1.29
CA ASP A 495 -12.97 6.96 0.57
C ASP A 495 -12.43 8.06 1.50
N ALA A 496 -12.67 7.96 2.81
CA ALA A 496 -12.15 8.91 3.81
C ALA A 496 -10.68 8.65 4.21
N LEU A 497 -10.09 7.52 3.84
CA LEU A 497 -8.69 7.20 4.19
C LEU A 497 -7.67 8.26 3.74
N PRO A 498 -7.79 8.94 2.58
CA PRO A 498 -6.90 10.02 2.18
C PRO A 498 -6.82 11.18 3.18
N GLN A 499 -7.89 11.44 3.93
CA GLN A 499 -7.90 12.47 4.98
C GLN A 499 -6.93 12.13 6.10
N GLU A 500 -6.84 10.84 6.46
CA GLU A 500 -5.94 10.39 7.52
C GLU A 500 -4.48 10.51 7.12
N LEU A 501 -4.13 10.34 5.85
CA LEU A 501 -2.75 10.55 5.40
C LEU A 501 -2.28 11.99 5.72
N PHE A 502 -3.09 12.99 5.43
CA PHE A 502 -2.73 14.38 5.74
C PHE A 502 -2.86 14.72 7.23
N ARG A 503 -3.91 14.20 7.94
CA ARG A 503 -4.06 14.39 9.38
C ARG A 503 -2.82 13.96 10.15
N TRP A 504 -2.32 12.76 9.86
CA TRP A 504 -1.16 12.21 10.55
C TRP A 504 0.15 12.93 10.20
N GLU A 505 0.29 13.46 8.98
CA GLU A 505 1.44 14.31 8.63
C GLU A 505 1.45 15.59 9.48
N ILE A 506 0.32 16.30 9.61
CA ILE A 506 0.20 17.47 10.50
C ILE A 506 0.45 17.06 11.96
N ALA A 507 -0.20 15.99 12.43
CA ALA A 507 -0.08 15.54 13.83
C ALA A 507 1.37 15.21 14.19
N THR A 508 2.10 14.56 13.29
CA THR A 508 3.51 14.21 13.50
C THR A 508 4.40 15.45 13.56
N ALA A 509 4.17 16.43 12.67
CA ALA A 509 4.90 17.69 12.68
C ALA A 509 4.64 18.48 13.99
N VAL A 510 3.38 18.53 14.44
CA VAL A 510 3.01 19.19 15.72
C VAL A 510 3.59 18.45 16.92
N ALA A 511 3.51 17.10 16.95
CA ALA A 511 4.12 16.32 18.03
C ALA A 511 5.64 16.55 18.12
N GLY A 512 6.33 16.63 16.97
CA GLY A 512 7.75 17.01 16.92
C GLY A 512 8.02 18.37 17.55
N SER A 513 7.18 19.37 17.26
CA SER A 513 7.27 20.71 17.88
C SER A 513 7.06 20.65 19.40
N VAL A 514 6.02 19.96 19.88
CA VAL A 514 5.75 19.78 21.31
C VAL A 514 6.91 19.09 22.03
N MET A 515 7.52 18.10 21.38
CA MET A 515 8.67 17.37 21.93
C MET A 515 9.99 18.13 21.77
N GLY A 516 10.02 19.25 21.04
CA GLY A 516 11.24 20.04 20.74
C GLY A 516 12.25 19.27 19.88
N LEU A 517 11.77 18.63 18.82
CA LEU A 517 12.55 17.81 17.88
C LEU A 517 12.35 18.32 16.45
N ASN A 518 13.37 18.12 15.59
CA ASN A 518 13.20 18.22 14.15
C ASN A 518 12.50 16.95 13.63
N PRO A 519 11.22 16.99 13.17
CA PRO A 519 10.52 15.77 12.73
C PRO A 519 10.88 15.33 11.30
N PHE A 520 11.75 16.04 10.60
CA PHE A 520 12.01 15.86 9.17
C PHE A 520 13.37 15.23 8.86
N ASP A 521 14.31 15.19 9.80
CA ASP A 521 15.60 14.53 9.67
C ASP A 521 15.58 13.09 10.24
N GLN A 522 16.62 12.29 9.96
CA GLN A 522 16.78 10.90 10.44
C GLN A 522 18.26 10.56 10.63
N PRO A 523 18.97 11.15 11.60
CA PRO A 523 20.42 11.03 11.73
C PRO A 523 20.90 9.60 12.06
N ASP A 524 20.10 8.80 12.79
CA ASP A 524 20.53 7.50 13.28
C ASP A 524 20.35 6.35 12.24
N VAL A 525 19.48 6.54 11.24
CA VAL A 525 19.32 5.58 10.12
C VAL A 525 20.59 5.53 9.26
N GLU A 526 21.27 6.65 9.07
CA GLU A 526 22.50 6.68 8.25
C GLU A 526 23.63 5.85 8.85
N ALA A 527 23.72 5.73 10.17
CA ALA A 527 24.71 4.88 10.84
C ALA A 527 24.59 3.41 10.40
N SER A 528 23.37 2.85 10.35
CA SER A 528 23.15 1.47 9.87
C SER A 528 23.50 1.30 8.40
N LYS A 529 23.22 2.28 7.56
CA LYS A 529 23.62 2.24 6.14
C LYS A 529 25.12 2.24 5.96
N ILE A 530 25.85 3.01 6.78
CA ILE A 530 27.32 3.02 6.78
C ILE A 530 27.86 1.66 7.21
N ALA A 531 27.34 1.08 8.30
CA ALA A 531 27.74 -0.23 8.78
C ALA A 531 27.48 -1.33 7.74
N THR A 532 26.30 -1.32 7.10
CA THR A 532 25.97 -2.26 6.02
C THR A 532 26.92 -2.14 4.84
N ARG A 533 27.19 -0.90 4.37
CA ARG A 533 28.15 -0.65 3.28
C ARG A 533 29.57 -1.14 3.61
N ALA A 534 30.03 -0.93 4.84
CA ALA A 534 31.33 -1.44 5.25
C ALA A 534 31.41 -2.98 5.19
N MET A 535 30.35 -3.68 5.60
CA MET A 535 30.27 -5.14 5.55
C MET A 535 30.20 -5.67 4.11
N THR A 536 29.37 -5.09 3.23
CA THR A 536 29.29 -5.51 1.84
C THR A 536 30.59 -5.22 1.09
N SER A 537 31.25 -4.10 1.36
CA SER A 537 32.58 -3.79 0.78
C SER A 537 33.67 -4.75 1.26
N ALA A 538 33.65 -5.15 2.55
CA ALA A 538 34.55 -6.15 3.07
C ALA A 538 34.30 -7.52 2.39
N TYR A 539 33.05 -7.90 2.18
CA TYR A 539 32.70 -9.14 1.48
C TYR A 539 33.22 -9.14 0.03
N GLU A 540 33.12 -8.02 -0.68
CA GLU A 540 33.66 -7.92 -2.06
C GLU A 540 35.16 -8.21 -2.13
N GLN A 541 35.89 -7.86 -1.08
CA GLN A 541 37.34 -8.07 -0.98
C GLN A 541 37.70 -9.49 -0.52
N THR A 542 37.00 -10.01 0.50
CA THR A 542 37.38 -11.25 1.21
C THR A 542 36.51 -12.47 0.85
N ARG A 543 35.37 -12.27 0.19
CA ARG A 543 34.34 -13.28 -0.11
C ARG A 543 33.72 -13.92 1.14
N SER A 544 33.82 -13.25 2.27
CA SER A 544 33.19 -13.66 3.51
C SER A 544 32.81 -12.44 4.35
N LEU A 545 31.71 -12.53 5.07
CA LEU A 545 31.42 -11.59 6.16
C LEU A 545 32.36 -11.88 7.34
N PRO A 546 32.63 -10.89 8.20
CA PRO A 546 33.40 -11.11 9.43
C PRO A 546 32.87 -12.32 10.23
N SER A 547 33.79 -13.16 10.74
CA SER A 547 33.39 -14.29 11.58
C SER A 547 32.87 -13.81 12.93
N GLU A 548 31.87 -14.52 13.49
CA GLU A 548 31.35 -14.30 14.83
C GLU A 548 31.28 -15.63 15.55
N ASP A 549 31.67 -15.63 16.80
CA ASP A 549 31.63 -16.82 17.66
C ASP A 549 30.30 -16.86 18.43
N PRO A 550 29.46 -17.91 18.28
CA PRO A 550 28.22 -18.01 19.04
C PRO A 550 28.47 -18.23 20.53
N LEU A 551 27.66 -17.60 21.37
CA LEU A 551 27.66 -17.81 22.82
C LEU A 551 27.08 -19.18 23.19
N PHE A 552 26.19 -19.70 22.34
CA PHE A 552 25.51 -20.99 22.50
C PHE A 552 25.09 -21.53 21.16
N THR A 553 25.14 -22.84 20.98
CA THR A 553 24.60 -23.53 19.79
C THR A 553 23.95 -24.84 20.20
N SER A 554 22.73 -25.08 19.76
CA SER A 554 22.04 -26.37 19.95
C SER A 554 20.93 -26.49 18.90
N GLU A 555 20.75 -27.70 18.36
CA GLU A 555 19.65 -28.05 17.44
C GLU A 555 19.49 -27.08 16.26
N GLY A 556 20.60 -26.60 15.68
CA GLY A 556 20.57 -25.66 14.57
C GLY A 556 20.24 -24.21 14.95
N ILE A 557 20.12 -23.88 16.20
CA ILE A 557 19.93 -22.53 16.74
C ILE A 557 21.20 -22.05 17.41
N SER A 558 21.67 -20.86 17.06
CA SER A 558 22.83 -20.21 17.64
C SER A 558 22.45 -18.86 18.24
N VAL A 559 23.06 -18.52 19.37
CA VAL A 559 22.83 -17.28 20.11
C VAL A 559 24.06 -16.40 20.05
N PHE A 560 23.85 -15.10 19.77
CA PHE A 560 24.89 -14.09 19.68
C PHE A 560 24.54 -12.86 20.49
N ALA A 561 25.52 -12.19 21.03
CA ALA A 561 25.42 -10.84 21.58
C ALA A 561 26.79 -10.16 21.50
N ASP A 562 26.82 -8.83 21.57
CA ASP A 562 28.07 -8.10 21.77
C ASP A 562 28.66 -8.33 23.17
N GLY A 563 29.91 -7.90 23.38
CA GLY A 563 30.62 -8.18 24.64
C GLY A 563 29.90 -7.67 25.88
N ALA A 564 29.31 -6.48 25.86
CA ALA A 564 28.61 -5.89 27.01
C ALA A 564 27.32 -6.66 27.34
N ASN A 565 26.55 -7.00 26.29
CA ASN A 565 25.33 -7.79 26.42
C ASN A 565 25.65 -9.23 26.86
N ALA A 566 26.72 -9.86 26.33
CA ALA A 566 27.16 -11.20 26.72
C ALA A 566 27.56 -11.26 28.20
N GLU A 567 28.29 -10.26 28.70
CA GLU A 567 28.64 -10.14 30.12
C GLU A 567 27.40 -10.00 31.00
N ALA A 568 26.47 -9.11 30.61
CA ALA A 568 25.22 -8.86 31.34
C ALA A 568 24.29 -10.08 31.39
N LEU A 569 24.27 -10.89 30.32
CA LEU A 569 23.45 -12.10 30.22
C LEU A 569 24.04 -13.28 31.04
N GLY A 570 25.36 -13.34 31.15
CA GLY A 570 26.04 -14.49 31.80
C GLY A 570 26.13 -15.71 30.88
N ARG A 571 26.21 -16.91 31.45
CA ARG A 571 26.32 -18.18 30.70
C ARG A 571 25.13 -19.08 30.95
N HIS A 572 24.53 -19.59 29.90
CA HIS A 572 23.40 -20.49 29.96
C HIS A 572 23.62 -21.70 29.05
N THR A 573 23.00 -22.84 29.41
CA THR A 573 23.15 -24.14 28.73
C THR A 573 21.96 -24.50 27.87
N SER A 574 20.93 -23.61 27.78
CA SER A 574 19.73 -23.81 26.96
C SER A 574 19.27 -22.50 26.38
N LEU A 575 18.54 -22.56 25.24
CA LEU A 575 17.92 -21.40 24.60
C LEU A 575 16.96 -20.67 25.58
N SER A 576 16.13 -21.44 26.32
CA SER A 576 15.22 -20.86 27.32
C SER A 576 15.96 -20.13 28.44
N GLY A 577 17.14 -20.60 28.82
CA GLY A 577 18.00 -19.91 29.78
C GLY A 577 18.49 -18.56 29.28
N TRP A 578 18.95 -18.47 28.02
CA TRP A 578 19.37 -17.23 27.40
C TRP A 578 18.21 -16.24 27.28
N LEU A 579 17.03 -16.72 26.83
CA LEU A 579 15.81 -15.88 26.71
C LEU A 579 15.35 -15.40 28.11
N ARG A 580 15.36 -16.25 29.12
CA ARG A 580 15.00 -15.86 30.48
C ARG A 580 15.91 -14.75 31.00
N ALA A 581 17.24 -14.88 30.83
CA ALA A 581 18.19 -13.85 31.22
C ALA A 581 17.99 -12.55 30.45
N HIS A 582 17.65 -12.63 29.15
CA HIS A 582 17.38 -11.48 28.32
C HIS A 582 16.13 -10.72 28.79
N PHE A 583 15.01 -11.42 28.99
CA PHE A 583 13.75 -10.79 29.40
C PHE A 583 13.68 -10.46 30.91
N ALA A 584 14.58 -10.98 31.73
CA ALA A 584 14.77 -10.50 33.11
C ALA A 584 15.32 -9.07 33.18
N ARG A 585 15.84 -8.53 32.08
CA ARG A 585 16.36 -7.16 31.98
C ARG A 585 15.28 -6.13 31.64
N VAL A 586 14.05 -6.57 31.39
CA VAL A 586 12.89 -5.71 31.13
C VAL A 586 12.50 -4.97 32.40
N GLN A 587 12.29 -3.67 32.31
CA GLN A 587 11.90 -2.76 33.40
C GLN A 587 10.58 -2.07 33.08
N ALA A 588 9.93 -1.46 34.04
CA ALA A 588 8.74 -0.67 33.86
C ALA A 588 9.01 0.49 32.88
N GLY A 589 8.10 0.69 31.91
CA GLY A 589 8.24 1.69 30.85
C GLY A 589 9.12 1.23 29.66
N ASP A 590 9.65 0.01 29.70
CA ASP A 590 10.32 -0.58 28.55
C ASP A 590 9.34 -1.06 27.48
N TYR A 591 9.89 -1.40 26.32
CA TYR A 591 9.22 -2.19 25.28
C TYR A 591 10.14 -3.29 24.76
N VAL A 592 9.57 -4.35 24.21
CA VAL A 592 10.31 -5.37 23.50
C VAL A 592 10.07 -5.25 22.00
N ALA A 593 11.14 -5.32 21.21
CA ALA A 593 11.03 -5.39 19.75
C ALA A 593 11.63 -6.71 19.23
N ILE A 594 10.82 -7.47 18.49
CA ILE A 594 11.26 -8.62 17.71
C ILE A 594 11.64 -8.13 16.32
N LEU A 595 12.89 -8.32 15.92
CA LEU A 595 13.50 -7.85 14.68
C LEU A 595 13.83 -9.06 13.81
N ALA A 596 12.89 -9.48 12.93
CA ALA A 596 12.99 -10.75 12.21
C ALA A 596 13.50 -10.54 10.78
N TYR A 597 14.72 -11.02 10.49
CA TYR A 597 15.29 -11.10 9.15
C TYR A 597 14.96 -12.45 8.50
N VAL A 598 13.68 -12.67 8.27
CA VAL A 598 13.11 -13.82 7.58
C VAL A 598 12.09 -13.30 6.56
N ASP A 599 11.68 -14.13 5.60
CA ASP A 599 10.67 -13.74 4.64
C ASP A 599 9.30 -13.50 5.32
N MET A 600 8.67 -12.40 4.93
CA MET A 600 7.37 -11.99 5.45
C MET A 600 6.26 -12.77 4.75
N ASN A 601 5.79 -13.83 5.39
CA ASN A 601 4.65 -14.64 4.95
C ASN A 601 3.69 -14.87 6.12
N GLU A 602 2.46 -15.33 5.82
CA GLU A 602 1.40 -15.50 6.82
C GLU A 602 1.79 -16.47 7.96
N GLU A 603 2.58 -17.50 7.67
CA GLU A 603 2.98 -18.49 8.65
C GLU A 603 4.04 -17.96 9.62
N HIS A 604 5.09 -17.31 9.10
CA HIS A 604 6.11 -16.68 9.92
C HIS A 604 5.52 -15.54 10.75
N GLU A 605 4.65 -14.72 10.16
CA GLU A 605 3.97 -13.65 10.88
C GLU A 605 3.12 -14.21 12.02
N ARG A 606 2.34 -15.26 11.79
CA ARG A 606 1.51 -15.91 12.82
C ARG A 606 2.34 -16.43 13.98
N LEU A 607 3.48 -17.09 13.71
CA LEU A 607 4.38 -17.63 14.75
C LEU A 607 5.03 -16.51 15.55
N LEU A 608 5.54 -15.48 14.89
CA LEU A 608 6.17 -14.33 15.54
C LEU A 608 5.16 -13.50 16.33
N GLN A 609 3.92 -13.36 15.86
CA GLN A 609 2.83 -12.75 16.63
C GLN A 609 2.51 -13.57 17.89
N GLY A 610 2.52 -14.90 17.82
CA GLY A 610 2.36 -15.75 18.99
C GLY A 610 3.43 -15.48 20.05
N SER A 611 4.69 -15.43 19.64
CA SER A 611 5.83 -15.10 20.50
C SER A 611 5.73 -13.67 21.08
N ARG A 612 5.33 -12.70 20.27
CA ARG A 612 5.07 -11.30 20.68
C ARG A 612 4.03 -11.22 21.80
N LEU A 613 2.88 -11.87 21.61
CA LEU A 613 1.80 -11.86 22.60
C LEU A 613 2.21 -12.52 23.91
N ARG A 614 2.94 -13.62 23.84
CA ARG A 614 3.48 -14.30 25.03
C ARG A 614 4.38 -13.38 25.86
N ILE A 615 5.25 -12.59 25.19
CA ILE A 615 6.12 -11.62 25.87
C ILE A 615 5.28 -10.50 26.50
N ARG A 616 4.32 -9.94 25.77
CA ARG A 616 3.42 -8.90 26.28
C ARG A 616 2.68 -9.37 27.52
N ASP A 617 2.02 -10.52 27.42
CA ASP A 617 1.16 -11.04 28.51
C ASP A 617 1.95 -11.40 29.76
N ALA A 618 3.21 -11.88 29.62
CA ALA A 618 4.06 -12.20 30.75
C ALA A 618 4.70 -10.97 31.43
N LYS A 619 4.86 -9.85 30.71
CA LYS A 619 5.58 -8.67 31.18
C LYS A 619 4.74 -7.39 31.29
N SER A 620 3.50 -7.41 30.80
CA SER A 620 2.57 -6.26 30.73
C SER A 620 3.22 -5.01 30.08
N ILE A 621 4.00 -5.22 29.00
CA ILE A 621 4.73 -4.17 28.29
C ILE A 621 4.33 -4.06 26.83
N ALA A 622 4.73 -2.94 26.20
CA ALA A 622 4.60 -2.76 24.77
C ALA A 622 5.49 -3.72 23.98
N THR A 623 4.97 -4.27 22.90
CA THR A 623 5.73 -5.15 22.02
C THR A 623 5.62 -4.72 20.56
N CYS A 624 6.75 -4.70 19.86
CA CYS A 624 6.83 -4.41 18.42
C CYS A 624 7.31 -5.65 17.66
N LEU A 625 6.83 -5.83 16.45
CA LEU A 625 7.30 -6.86 15.53
C LEU A 625 7.66 -6.19 14.20
N GLY A 626 8.92 -6.30 13.80
CA GLY A 626 9.40 -5.76 12.53
C GLY A 626 10.08 -6.83 11.67
N PHE A 627 9.76 -6.86 10.37
CA PHE A 627 10.49 -7.68 9.41
C PHE A 627 11.64 -6.87 8.82
N GLY A 628 12.84 -7.46 8.83
CA GLY A 628 14.03 -6.83 8.27
C GLY A 628 14.24 -7.20 6.80
N PRO A 629 14.76 -6.28 5.99
CA PRO A 629 15.25 -4.95 6.36
C PRO A 629 14.17 -3.83 6.40
N ARG A 630 12.91 -4.12 6.14
CA ARG A 630 11.83 -3.12 6.05
C ARG A 630 11.81 -2.16 7.25
N PHE A 631 11.92 -2.70 8.50
CA PHE A 631 11.89 -1.87 9.70
C PHE A 631 13.09 -0.91 9.85
N LEU A 632 14.21 -1.15 9.16
CA LEU A 632 15.35 -0.22 9.16
C LEU A 632 14.98 1.15 8.59
N HIS A 633 13.98 1.16 7.71
CA HIS A 633 13.44 2.35 7.05
C HIS A 633 12.13 2.85 7.69
N SER A 634 11.83 2.42 8.93
CA SER A 634 10.68 2.87 9.73
C SER A 634 11.06 3.06 11.20
N THR A 635 10.88 2.06 12.04
CA THR A 635 11.14 2.08 13.48
C THR A 635 12.62 2.15 13.85
N GLY A 636 13.51 1.78 12.92
CA GLY A 636 14.95 1.74 13.16
C GLY A 636 15.54 3.06 13.68
N GLN A 637 15.00 4.22 13.30
CA GLN A 637 15.38 5.52 13.84
C GLN A 637 15.05 5.61 15.34
N ALA A 638 13.82 5.23 15.74
CA ALA A 638 13.38 5.28 17.13
C ALA A 638 14.14 4.29 18.03
N TYR A 639 14.47 3.11 17.52
CA TYR A 639 15.24 2.10 18.25
C TYR A 639 16.66 2.55 18.57
N LYS A 640 17.27 3.36 17.73
CA LYS A 640 18.63 3.88 17.88
C LYS A 640 18.68 5.23 18.57
N GLY A 641 17.86 6.19 18.11
CA GLY A 641 17.88 7.57 18.58
C GLY A 641 16.95 7.86 19.76
N GLY A 642 16.00 6.98 20.04
CA GLY A 642 15.04 7.08 21.14
C GLY A 642 15.64 6.80 22.51
N PRO A 643 14.81 6.76 23.56
CA PRO A 643 15.26 6.42 24.93
C PRO A 643 15.79 4.99 25.00
N ASN A 644 16.64 4.70 26.01
CA ASN A 644 17.16 3.33 26.21
C ASN A 644 16.14 2.43 26.94
N SER A 645 14.91 2.42 26.45
CA SER A 645 13.80 1.60 26.96
C SER A 645 13.51 0.38 26.08
N GLY A 646 14.25 0.17 24.98
CA GLY A 646 14.11 -0.98 24.10
C GLY A 646 14.88 -2.21 24.59
N VAL A 647 14.23 -3.38 24.53
CA VAL A 647 14.84 -4.71 24.69
C VAL A 647 14.62 -5.45 23.38
N PHE A 648 15.71 -5.81 22.68
CA PHE A 648 15.67 -6.26 21.31
C PHE A 648 15.99 -7.75 21.19
N LEU A 649 15.09 -8.51 20.59
CA LEU A 649 15.30 -9.88 20.14
C LEU A 649 15.43 -9.87 18.61
N GLN A 650 16.66 -9.98 18.10
CA GLN A 650 16.87 -10.11 16.65
C GLN A 650 16.84 -11.60 16.26
N ILE A 651 16.10 -11.93 15.21
CA ILE A 651 16.02 -13.27 14.64
C ILE A 651 16.59 -13.21 13.23
N THR A 652 17.57 -14.05 12.92
CA THR A 652 18.17 -14.21 11.59
C THR A 652 18.14 -15.68 11.19
N ALA A 653 18.14 -16.00 9.91
CA ALA A 653 18.07 -17.38 9.43
C ALA A 653 19.14 -17.68 8.38
N GLU A 654 19.54 -18.95 8.27
CA GLU A 654 20.30 -19.42 7.12
C GLU A 654 19.46 -19.30 5.85
N HIS A 655 20.06 -18.84 4.78
CA HIS A 655 19.42 -18.79 3.46
C HIS A 655 19.58 -20.14 2.76
N ALA A 656 18.47 -20.86 2.57
CA ALA A 656 18.48 -22.14 1.85
C ALA A 656 19.06 -22.02 0.42
N THR A 657 18.81 -20.87 -0.22
CA THR A 657 19.39 -20.48 -1.51
C THR A 657 19.63 -18.98 -1.52
N ASP A 658 20.70 -18.55 -2.15
CA ASP A 658 20.92 -17.13 -2.42
C ASP A 658 20.60 -16.81 -3.89
N LEU A 659 20.36 -15.53 -4.17
CA LEU A 659 20.09 -15.01 -5.50
C LEU A 659 21.15 -13.98 -5.88
N ASP A 660 21.87 -14.27 -6.96
CA ASP A 660 22.93 -13.40 -7.48
C ASP A 660 22.33 -12.10 -8.04
N ILE A 661 23.00 -11.00 -7.77
CA ILE A 661 22.64 -9.68 -8.31
C ILE A 661 23.61 -9.36 -9.45
N PRO A 662 23.12 -9.12 -10.68
CA PRO A 662 23.97 -8.72 -11.80
C PRO A 662 24.87 -7.53 -11.41
N ASP A 663 26.13 -7.54 -11.91
CA ASP A 663 27.16 -6.52 -11.65
C ASP A 663 27.64 -6.40 -10.21
N HIS A 664 27.12 -7.22 -9.27
CA HIS A 664 27.61 -7.31 -7.90
C HIS A 664 28.36 -8.63 -7.67
N ARG A 665 29.28 -8.62 -6.70
CA ARG A 665 30.02 -9.81 -6.29
C ARG A 665 29.36 -10.55 -5.13
N PHE A 666 28.16 -10.17 -4.76
CA PHE A 666 27.35 -10.73 -3.66
C PHE A 666 25.90 -10.87 -4.09
N GLY A 667 25.20 -11.79 -3.44
CA GLY A 667 23.77 -12.00 -3.59
C GLY A 667 22.95 -11.26 -2.54
N PHE A 668 21.65 -11.48 -2.57
CA PHE A 668 20.70 -10.89 -1.61
C PHE A 668 20.92 -11.38 -0.19
N GLY A 669 21.35 -12.64 0.01
CA GLY A 669 21.64 -13.18 1.33
C GLY A 669 22.74 -12.41 2.03
N VAL A 670 23.79 -12.05 1.31
CA VAL A 670 24.89 -11.23 1.86
C VAL A 670 24.39 -9.84 2.27
N ILE A 671 23.47 -9.24 1.47
CA ILE A 671 22.88 -7.94 1.83
C ILE A 671 22.06 -8.07 3.11
N ALA A 672 21.17 -9.07 3.20
CA ALA A 672 20.32 -9.30 4.35
C ALA A 672 21.14 -9.52 5.64
N ASP A 673 22.19 -10.35 5.56
CA ASP A 673 23.10 -10.61 6.69
C ASP A 673 23.90 -9.36 7.08
N ALA A 674 24.40 -8.59 6.11
CA ALA A 674 25.12 -7.35 6.38
C ALA A 674 24.20 -6.30 7.01
N GLN A 675 22.95 -6.24 6.61
CA GLN A 675 21.94 -5.35 7.21
C GLN A 675 21.62 -5.78 8.65
N ALA A 676 21.37 -7.06 8.87
CA ALA A 676 21.08 -7.59 10.21
C ALA A 676 22.22 -7.34 11.19
N ARG A 677 23.47 -7.67 10.80
CA ARG A 677 24.65 -7.46 11.64
C ARG A 677 24.99 -5.99 11.81
N GLY A 678 24.87 -5.19 10.74
CA GLY A 678 25.10 -3.75 10.79
C GLY A 678 24.13 -3.03 11.72
N ASP A 679 22.86 -3.42 11.68
CA ASP A 679 21.83 -2.90 12.58
C ASP A 679 22.12 -3.25 14.04
N LEU A 680 22.45 -4.53 14.30
CA LEU A 680 22.80 -5.02 15.63
C LEU A 680 24.01 -4.28 16.21
N SER A 681 25.06 -4.04 15.40
CA SER A 681 26.25 -3.33 15.84
C SER A 681 25.95 -1.89 16.25
N VAL A 682 25.10 -1.17 15.50
CA VAL A 682 24.70 0.19 15.85
C VAL A 682 23.84 0.21 17.12
N LEU A 683 22.94 -0.75 17.31
CA LEU A 683 22.18 -0.90 18.55
C LEU A 683 23.10 -1.16 19.75
N ALA A 684 24.12 -2.02 19.59
CA ALA A 684 25.14 -2.30 20.61
C ALA A 684 25.95 -1.03 20.98
N GLU A 685 26.43 -0.29 19.98
CA GLU A 685 27.15 1.00 20.17
C GLU A 685 26.30 2.03 20.93
N ARG A 686 24.98 1.98 20.79
CA ARG A 686 24.04 2.83 21.54
C ARG A 686 23.69 2.26 22.93
N GLY A 687 24.35 1.18 23.35
CA GLY A 687 24.14 0.54 24.65
C GLY A 687 22.77 -0.12 24.83
N ARG A 688 22.16 -0.58 23.73
CA ARG A 688 20.86 -1.23 23.78
C ARG A 688 20.97 -2.64 24.34
N ARG A 689 19.91 -3.11 25.00
CA ARG A 689 19.77 -4.50 25.50
C ARG A 689 19.35 -5.39 24.35
N LEU A 690 20.24 -6.24 23.86
CA LEU A 690 19.98 -7.05 22.68
C LEU A 690 20.45 -8.49 22.82
N LEU A 691 19.77 -9.35 22.07
CA LEU A 691 20.08 -10.75 21.87
C LEU A 691 19.76 -11.12 20.44
N ARG A 692 20.67 -11.78 19.71
CA ARG A 692 20.39 -12.35 18.40
C ARG A 692 20.29 -13.86 18.49
N VAL A 693 19.21 -14.40 17.91
CA VAL A 693 18.99 -15.82 17.69
C VAL A 693 19.10 -16.07 16.19
N HIS A 694 20.08 -16.86 15.78
CA HIS A 694 20.26 -17.29 14.39
C HIS A 694 19.76 -18.72 14.26
N VAL A 695 18.87 -18.95 13.29
CA VAL A 695 18.20 -20.22 13.07
C VAL A 695 18.63 -20.86 11.75
N GLY A 696 18.45 -22.17 11.62
CA GLY A 696 18.70 -22.88 10.35
C GLY A 696 17.67 -22.51 9.27
N SER A 697 17.85 -23.11 8.09
CA SER A 697 17.02 -22.83 6.90
C SER A 697 15.57 -23.33 6.99
N ASP A 698 15.24 -24.22 7.92
CA ASP A 698 13.85 -24.57 8.25
C ASP A 698 13.30 -23.56 9.29
N VAL A 699 12.90 -22.40 8.77
CA VAL A 699 12.48 -21.26 9.59
C VAL A 699 11.24 -21.57 10.43
N VAL A 700 10.27 -22.30 9.87
CA VAL A 700 9.02 -22.65 10.58
C VAL A 700 9.31 -23.50 11.82
N ALA A 701 10.04 -24.61 11.65
CA ALA A 701 10.38 -25.48 12.76
C ALA A 701 11.21 -24.75 13.83
N ALA A 702 12.10 -23.84 13.40
CA ALA A 702 12.93 -23.06 14.30
C ALA A 702 12.14 -21.99 15.07
N LEU A 703 11.18 -21.30 14.43
CA LEU A 703 10.28 -20.35 15.10
C LEU A 703 9.37 -21.04 16.11
N GLU A 704 8.90 -22.27 15.80
CA GLU A 704 8.16 -23.09 16.78
C GLU A 704 9.02 -23.51 17.96
N ALA A 705 10.30 -23.86 17.74
CA ALA A 705 11.23 -24.16 18.81
C ALA A 705 11.54 -22.92 19.67
N LEU A 706 11.69 -21.76 19.04
CA LEU A 706 11.85 -20.48 19.73
C LEU A 706 10.62 -20.15 20.59
N ASP A 707 9.40 -20.34 20.08
CA ASP A 707 8.17 -20.08 20.83
C ASP A 707 8.04 -21.01 22.05
N ARG A 708 8.40 -22.30 21.92
CA ARG A 708 8.48 -23.22 23.06
C ARG A 708 9.50 -22.74 24.09
N ALA A 709 10.69 -22.36 23.65
CA ALA A 709 11.74 -21.86 24.55
C ALA A 709 11.36 -20.56 25.26
N LEU A 710 10.58 -19.68 24.57
CA LEU A 710 9.98 -18.48 25.16
C LEU A 710 8.94 -18.82 26.22
N ALA A 711 8.07 -19.79 25.94
CA ALA A 711 7.10 -20.27 26.92
C ALA A 711 7.80 -20.75 28.24
N ASP A 712 8.85 -21.55 28.11
CA ASP A 712 9.63 -22.01 29.24
C ASP A 712 10.39 -20.86 29.95
N ALA A 713 10.89 -19.90 29.18
CA ALA A 713 11.64 -18.77 29.74
C ALA A 713 10.75 -17.82 30.55
N LEU A 714 9.47 -17.68 30.17
CA LEU A 714 8.52 -16.73 30.75
C LEU A 714 7.53 -17.40 31.75
N ALA A 715 7.57 -18.72 31.94
CA ALA A 715 6.63 -19.43 32.81
C ALA A 715 6.72 -19.01 34.31
N ASP A 716 7.88 -18.49 34.75
CA ASP A 716 8.16 -18.07 36.12
C ASP A 716 8.27 -16.53 36.24
N ALA A 717 7.77 -15.76 35.28
CA ALA A 717 8.05 -14.33 35.16
C ALA A 717 6.92 -13.45 35.72
#